data_2cd8ce63a135d8fc41b78b609069e818
#
_entry.id   2cd8ce63a135d8fc41b78b609069e818
#
_cell.length_a   1.000
_cell.length_b   1.000
_cell.length_c   1.000
_cell.angle_alpha   90.00
_cell.angle_beta   90.00
_cell.angle_gamma   90.00
#
_symmetry.space_group_name_H-M   'P 1'
#
loop_
_entity.id
_entity.type
_entity.pdbx_description
1 polymer ?
#
loop_
_entity_poly.entity_id
_entity_poly.type
_entity_poly.pdbx_seq_one_letter_code
_entity_poly.pdbx_strand_id
1 'polypeptide(L)'
;MKTMNKNFKLSVLAVAVAGALTALPAQADDQEAAALKTPSNFLELGPIYNSADSAKYGEYTGLDRSGWYLGGNLGIRGGNAYNNNEGGGTERWSIFGDDLGLTSRTLKGTYSNQGSWSVGVGYDELRHYITDTYTTPYMGAMGNNVFTLPSNFGTASNTTALNTTQLGAFHPLEISSTRANTTFNSNLIINSRWNVSFDYNHLDQSGAKLMGFGAAALSGANGEVVSILPMPTNWQTDTINLALNWKGDKGHMTGSYFGSLFRNNYNQVTFETYGGANTLQNMSTAPSNMFHQLNLSGGYAFSDRTKLAGNLSYGRNTQDTGFVVDPGMMVSPAPRSSLGGLVNNSHGDLKLTDQTTRKLKLTAGIKYDERDNQTSSNIYNFNAISGETGSIANYPNTPLSTRKYLVELAGDYALAQRQSVRVAFAYEDVSRWCNQYAVNAGYPAGTNCVVATATKDNRLDATYKLKANDSLDFRLGYLYSDRNSNFDPNAIAAFIGTKGNPVTATTLVPGLNAGDFPGFYPMFDASRTEQGPKANVNWQVSDRLSLALGGKYLEDNYYDSTYGVKNGKFWSLNLDANYLYRENGSVSAYFTRQSRERTMTNLQNGPTTTTTATATRISVPANGSWNNTLTDDDTTFGLGAKQGGLMHGKLELTGDITYSLGNTNHGTQLNYATTTTTGLTCSDPSIMSCGSLPDIRNAMTQLKLGGAYQVDKNSKVALKYIYQHLNSNDYYFNGYQYGYTPTTMLPSNQQPGSYNVNTVAVTYVYNF
;
A
#
# COMPACT_ATOMS: atom_id res chain seq x y z
N MET A 1 -4.58 -2.52 -1.32
CA MET A 1 -4.48 -1.44 -0.34
C MET A 1 -3.50 -1.81 0.77
N LYS A 2 -2.21 -1.96 0.49
CA LYS A 2 -1.21 -2.30 1.53
C LYS A 2 0.23 -2.10 1.02
N THR A 3 0.57 -0.87 0.63
CA THR A 3 1.97 -0.50 0.29
C THR A 3 2.33 0.90 0.81
N MET A 4 1.68 1.38 1.86
CA MET A 4 1.90 2.76 2.32
C MET A 4 2.80 2.94 3.53
N ASN A 5 3.29 1.89 4.21
CA ASN A 5 4.05 2.09 5.45
C ASN A 5 5.57 1.85 5.39
N LYS A 6 6.12 1.38 4.27
CA LYS A 6 7.60 1.30 4.14
C LYS A 6 8.26 2.59 3.67
N ASN A 7 7.53 3.49 3.03
CA ASN A 7 8.09 4.72 2.50
C ASN A 7 8.19 5.88 3.51
N PHE A 8 7.53 5.77 4.66
CA PHE A 8 7.53 6.86 5.64
C PHE A 8 8.80 6.93 6.50
N LYS A 9 9.48 5.80 6.70
CA LYS A 9 10.79 5.79 7.40
C LYS A 9 11.97 6.16 6.49
N LEU A 10 11.86 5.96 5.18
CA LEU A 10 12.92 6.32 4.22
C LEU A 10 12.82 7.78 3.72
N SER A 11 11.63 8.38 3.71
CA SER A 11 11.47 9.73 3.16
C SER A 11 11.98 10.84 4.07
N VAL A 12 11.95 10.66 5.38
CA VAL A 12 12.53 11.65 6.31
C VAL A 12 14.07 11.59 6.31
N LEU A 13 14.67 10.41 6.12
CA LEU A 13 16.12 10.27 6.00
C LEU A 13 16.63 10.67 4.59
N ALA A 14 15.86 10.44 3.54
CA ALA A 14 16.25 10.75 2.17
C ALA A 14 16.22 12.27 1.86
N VAL A 15 15.34 13.03 2.51
CA VAL A 15 15.31 14.49 2.35
C VAL A 15 16.49 15.16 3.10
N ALA A 16 16.91 14.61 4.24
CA ALA A 16 18.08 15.10 4.95
C ALA A 16 19.41 14.78 4.24
N VAL A 17 19.47 13.64 3.51
CA VAL A 17 20.68 13.24 2.76
C VAL A 17 20.75 13.88 1.38
N ALA A 18 19.61 14.15 0.71
CA ALA A 18 19.60 14.83 -0.58
C ALA A 18 19.93 16.35 -0.49
N GLY A 19 19.74 16.97 0.68
CA GLY A 19 20.15 18.36 0.92
C GLY A 19 21.64 18.55 1.18
N ALA A 20 22.38 17.50 1.54
CA ALA A 20 23.80 17.55 1.86
C ALA A 20 24.74 17.24 0.66
N LEU A 21 24.20 16.86 -0.49
CA LEU A 21 24.98 16.43 -1.65
C LEU A 21 25.15 17.49 -2.76
N THR A 22 24.84 18.76 -2.48
CA THR A 22 25.15 19.84 -3.43
C THR A 22 26.37 20.63 -2.97
N ALA A 23 27.55 20.21 -3.53
CA ALA A 23 28.71 21.03 -3.84
C ALA A 23 29.44 21.71 -2.68
N LEU A 24 30.27 20.92 -2.01
CA LEU A 24 31.62 21.38 -1.68
C LEU A 24 32.59 20.52 -2.50
N PRO A 25 33.70 21.09 -3.07
CA PRO A 25 34.77 20.26 -3.57
C PRO A 25 35.33 19.49 -2.37
N ALA A 26 35.10 18.18 -2.35
CA ALA A 26 35.64 17.31 -1.32
C ALA A 26 37.17 17.28 -1.48
N GLN A 27 37.85 18.12 -0.75
CA GLN A 27 39.12 17.70 -0.19
C GLN A 27 38.73 16.76 0.94
N ALA A 28 38.73 15.46 0.67
CA ALA A 28 38.69 14.47 1.72
C ALA A 28 39.89 14.74 2.62
N ASP A 29 39.61 15.09 3.87
CA ASP A 29 40.68 15.20 4.87
C ASP A 29 41.35 13.83 4.96
N ASP A 30 42.69 13.80 5.04
CA ASP A 30 43.46 12.53 5.11
C ASP A 30 42.97 11.62 6.26
N GLN A 31 42.37 12.20 7.30
CA GLN A 31 41.74 11.46 8.39
C GLN A 31 40.44 10.75 7.98
N GLU A 32 39.60 11.36 7.14
CA GLU A 32 38.37 10.75 6.63
C GLU A 32 38.70 9.63 5.63
N ALA A 33 39.70 9.85 4.78
CA ALA A 33 40.23 8.83 3.88
C ALA A 33 40.88 7.65 4.65
N ALA A 34 41.57 7.91 5.75
CA ALA A 34 42.14 6.88 6.61
C ALA A 34 41.07 6.06 7.32
N ALA A 35 39.99 6.70 7.81
CA ALA A 35 38.85 6.02 8.43
C ALA A 35 38.12 5.11 7.45
N LEU A 36 38.06 5.44 6.17
CA LEU A 36 37.47 4.59 5.12
C LEU A 36 38.36 3.39 4.74
N LYS A 37 39.66 3.47 5.01
CA LYS A 37 40.63 2.40 4.74
C LYS A 37 40.77 1.40 5.89
N THR A 38 40.35 1.79 7.10
CA THR A 38 40.39 0.93 8.28
C THR A 38 38.98 0.37 8.54
N PRO A 39 38.80 -0.94 8.59
CA PRO A 39 37.48 -1.50 8.84
C PRO A 39 37.04 -1.17 10.29
N SER A 40 35.88 -0.57 10.43
CA SER A 40 35.23 -0.44 11.74
C SER A 40 34.40 -1.70 12.00
N ASN A 41 34.89 -2.57 12.85
CA ASN A 41 34.20 -3.76 13.29
C ASN A 41 33.49 -3.50 14.60
N PHE A 42 32.27 -3.99 14.75
CA PHE A 42 31.55 -3.88 16.01
C PHE A 42 30.71 -5.13 16.31
N LEU A 43 30.54 -5.38 17.58
CA LEU A 43 29.57 -6.32 18.14
C LEU A 43 28.77 -5.58 19.21
N GLU A 44 27.44 -5.58 19.08
CA GLU A 44 26.53 -5.02 20.06
C GLU A 44 25.63 -6.14 20.60
N LEU A 45 25.55 -6.26 21.91
CA LEU A 45 24.69 -7.24 22.58
C LEU A 45 24.09 -6.62 23.84
N GLY A 46 22.86 -6.98 24.14
CA GLY A 46 22.25 -6.56 25.40
C GLY A 46 20.81 -7.01 25.60
N PRO A 47 20.36 -6.98 26.86
CA PRO A 47 18.98 -7.26 27.22
C PRO A 47 18.06 -6.10 26.81
N ILE A 48 16.85 -6.48 26.39
CA ILE A 48 15.74 -5.60 26.10
C ILE A 48 14.57 -6.03 26.97
N TYR A 49 13.99 -5.12 27.73
CA TYR A 49 12.78 -5.36 28.50
C TYR A 49 11.59 -4.64 27.87
N ASN A 50 10.50 -5.37 27.63
CA ASN A 50 9.24 -4.84 27.15
C ASN A 50 8.16 -4.97 28.25
N SER A 51 7.42 -3.90 28.52
CA SER A 51 6.55 -3.85 29.70
C SER A 51 5.15 -4.43 29.51
N ALA A 52 4.70 -4.65 28.27
CA ALA A 52 3.32 -5.06 28.00
C ALA A 52 3.21 -5.94 26.75
N ASP A 53 2.18 -6.78 26.73
CA ASP A 53 1.79 -7.55 25.56
C ASP A 53 1.03 -6.62 24.60
N SER A 54 1.40 -6.65 23.33
CA SER A 54 0.70 -5.94 22.26
C SER A 54 1.12 -6.42 20.88
N ALA A 55 0.20 -7.07 20.17
CA ALA A 55 0.39 -7.43 18.77
C ALA A 55 0.68 -6.19 17.91
N LYS A 56 -0.01 -5.07 18.20
CA LYS A 56 0.16 -3.82 17.44
C LYS A 56 1.53 -3.16 17.64
N TYR A 57 2.08 -3.18 18.84
CA TYR A 57 3.44 -2.70 19.13
C TYR A 57 4.49 -3.64 18.52
N GLY A 58 4.25 -4.96 18.65
CA GLY A 58 5.11 -6.01 18.10
C GLY A 58 5.10 -6.10 16.57
N GLU A 59 4.14 -5.45 15.91
CA GLU A 59 3.82 -5.63 14.48
C GLU A 59 5.06 -5.63 13.56
N TYR A 60 6.08 -4.85 13.86
CA TYR A 60 7.32 -4.79 13.09
C TYR A 60 8.58 -4.67 13.96
N THR A 61 8.42 -4.75 15.27
CA THR A 61 9.53 -4.63 16.22
C THR A 61 10.02 -5.98 16.73
N GLY A 62 9.20 -7.00 16.65
CA GLY A 62 9.45 -8.31 17.25
C GLY A 62 9.29 -8.33 18.78
N LEU A 63 8.74 -7.26 19.39
CA LEU A 63 8.55 -7.10 20.83
C LEU A 63 7.05 -7.14 21.18
N ASP A 64 6.40 -8.26 20.87
CA ASP A 64 4.95 -8.44 21.00
C ASP A 64 4.49 -8.82 22.41
N ARG A 65 5.37 -9.39 23.22
CA ARG A 65 5.08 -9.85 24.60
C ARG A 65 5.83 -9.03 25.62
N SER A 66 5.31 -8.98 26.82
CA SER A 66 6.00 -8.46 28.00
C SER A 66 7.11 -9.42 28.42
N GLY A 67 8.22 -8.87 28.87
CA GLY A 67 9.35 -9.65 29.36
C GLY A 67 10.69 -9.25 28.77
N TRP A 68 11.65 -10.15 28.91
CA TRP A 68 13.02 -9.93 28.50
C TRP A 68 13.32 -10.60 27.15
N TYR A 69 14.00 -9.82 26.31
CA TYR A 69 14.55 -10.26 25.04
C TYR A 69 16.06 -10.06 25.05
N LEU A 70 16.77 -10.77 24.19
CA LEU A 70 18.18 -10.51 23.90
C LEU A 70 18.28 -9.92 22.48
N GLY A 71 18.75 -8.68 22.38
CA GLY A 71 19.04 -8.03 21.11
C GLY A 71 20.51 -8.04 20.79
N GLY A 72 20.86 -8.15 19.51
CA GLY A 72 22.24 -8.07 19.09
C GLY A 72 22.41 -7.56 17.68
N ASN A 73 23.46 -6.77 17.47
CA ASN A 73 23.84 -6.25 16.15
C ASN A 73 25.32 -6.54 15.94
N LEU A 74 25.72 -6.77 14.70
CA LEU A 74 27.13 -6.95 14.36
C LEU A 74 27.45 -6.35 12.99
N GLY A 75 28.67 -5.85 12.87
CA GLY A 75 29.21 -5.43 11.59
C GLY A 75 30.71 -5.76 11.57
N ILE A 76 31.08 -6.75 10.77
CA ILE A 76 32.45 -7.21 10.65
C ILE A 76 32.87 -7.10 9.20
N ARG A 77 34.03 -6.51 8.96
CA ARG A 77 34.62 -6.31 7.64
C ARG A 77 36.07 -6.77 7.66
N GLY A 78 36.53 -7.37 6.58
CA GLY A 78 37.90 -7.81 6.45
C GLY A 78 38.29 -7.97 4.98
N GLY A 79 39.53 -8.34 4.76
CA GLY A 79 40.11 -8.53 3.45
C GLY A 79 41.42 -7.78 3.29
N ASN A 80 42.21 -8.17 2.29
CA ASN A 80 43.54 -7.57 2.04
C ASN A 80 43.49 -6.13 1.52
N ALA A 81 42.33 -5.66 1.05
CA ALA A 81 42.10 -4.28 0.62
C ALA A 81 42.09 -3.27 1.77
N TYR A 82 41.98 -3.72 3.04
CA TYR A 82 41.95 -2.86 4.22
C TYR A 82 43.31 -2.61 4.85
N ASN A 83 44.38 -3.31 4.45
CA ASN A 83 45.71 -3.16 5.00
C ASN A 83 46.43 -1.91 4.46
N ASN A 84 45.83 -0.71 4.64
CA ASN A 84 46.33 0.56 4.10
C ASN A 84 46.71 0.52 2.61
N ASN A 85 46.31 -0.50 1.91
CA ASN A 85 46.66 -0.82 0.53
C ASN A 85 48.18 -1.07 0.32
N GLU A 86 48.91 -1.39 1.38
CA GLU A 86 50.38 -1.62 1.34
C GLU A 86 50.74 -2.84 0.50
N GLY A 87 49.80 -3.75 0.22
CA GLY A 87 49.99 -4.93 -0.63
C GLY A 87 49.25 -4.89 -1.94
N GLY A 88 48.56 -3.81 -2.32
CA GLY A 88 47.75 -3.73 -3.53
C GLY A 88 46.54 -4.69 -3.54
N GLY A 89 46.11 -5.15 -2.37
CA GLY A 89 44.97 -6.06 -2.23
C GLY A 89 43.64 -5.44 -2.63
N THR A 90 42.76 -6.24 -3.24
CA THR A 90 41.45 -5.82 -3.76
C THR A 90 40.28 -6.62 -3.17
N GLU A 91 40.58 -7.58 -2.32
CA GLU A 91 39.58 -8.44 -1.68
C GLU A 91 38.96 -7.78 -0.46
N ARG A 92 37.64 -7.86 -0.38
CA ARG A 92 36.82 -7.39 0.75
C ARG A 92 35.73 -8.38 1.08
N TRP A 93 35.49 -8.58 2.35
CA TRP A 93 34.31 -9.29 2.81
C TRP A 93 33.65 -8.53 3.96
N SER A 94 32.37 -8.75 4.13
CA SER A 94 31.64 -8.22 5.27
C SER A 94 30.55 -9.18 5.73
N ILE A 95 30.30 -9.15 7.05
CA ILE A 95 29.15 -9.79 7.69
C ILE A 95 28.43 -8.71 8.47
N PHE A 96 27.15 -8.56 8.24
CA PHE A 96 26.29 -7.61 8.93
C PHE A 96 25.07 -8.34 9.50
N GLY A 97 24.77 -8.06 10.75
CA GLY A 97 23.58 -8.57 11.43
C GLY A 97 22.90 -7.46 12.21
N ASP A 98 21.57 -7.43 12.16
CA ASP A 98 20.73 -6.48 12.85
C ASP A 98 19.56 -7.21 13.50
N ASP A 99 19.18 -6.78 14.71
CA ASP A 99 18.08 -7.35 15.50
C ASP A 99 18.18 -8.91 15.69
N LEU A 100 19.40 -9.45 15.83
CA LEU A 100 19.71 -10.89 15.85
C LEU A 100 19.08 -11.55 17.06
N GLY A 101 18.20 -11.52 17.61
CA GLY A 101 17.48 -12.16 18.72
C GLY A 101 15.98 -11.94 18.63
N LEU A 102 15.56 -11.14 17.64
CA LEU A 102 14.17 -10.77 17.44
C LEU A 102 13.59 -11.41 16.17
N THR A 103 12.30 -11.35 15.99
CA THR A 103 11.60 -11.79 14.77
C THR A 103 11.61 -10.74 13.64
N SER A 104 12.42 -9.68 13.80
CA SER A 104 12.72 -8.64 12.82
C SER A 104 14.17 -8.66 12.32
N ARG A 105 14.82 -9.83 12.44
CA ARG A 105 16.26 -10.01 12.23
C ARG A 105 16.69 -9.95 10.79
N THR A 106 17.89 -9.43 10.59
CA THR A 106 18.59 -9.44 9.30
C THR A 106 20.00 -9.97 9.47
N LEU A 107 20.47 -10.80 8.53
CA LEU A 107 21.86 -11.27 8.43
C LEU A 107 22.29 -11.18 6.96
N LYS A 108 23.43 -10.52 6.70
CA LYS A 108 23.98 -10.37 5.35
C LYS A 108 25.47 -10.64 5.33
N GLY A 109 25.92 -11.36 4.31
CA GLY A 109 27.33 -11.59 4.04
C GLY A 109 27.68 -11.16 2.61
N THR A 110 28.80 -10.49 2.42
CA THR A 110 29.32 -10.13 1.10
C THR A 110 30.78 -10.51 0.97
N TYR A 111 31.19 -10.92 -0.24
CA TYR A 111 32.58 -11.13 -0.59
C TYR A 111 32.83 -10.57 -1.98
N SER A 112 33.91 -9.83 -2.16
CA SER A 112 34.19 -9.15 -3.43
C SER A 112 35.68 -9.00 -3.68
N ASN A 113 36.01 -9.02 -4.97
CA ASN A 113 37.29 -8.57 -5.48
C ASN A 113 37.03 -7.28 -6.27
N GLN A 114 37.51 -6.17 -5.76
CA GLN A 114 37.21 -4.83 -6.31
C GLN A 114 37.65 -4.74 -7.77
N GLY A 115 36.74 -4.29 -8.65
CA GLY A 115 37.01 -4.16 -10.07
C GLY A 115 36.85 -5.46 -10.88
N SER A 116 36.50 -6.59 -10.24
CA SER A 116 36.33 -7.88 -10.90
C SER A 116 34.96 -8.50 -10.62
N TRP A 117 34.66 -8.84 -9.38
CA TRP A 117 33.38 -9.48 -9.04
C TRP A 117 32.98 -9.25 -7.58
N SER A 118 31.69 -9.46 -7.32
CA SER A 118 31.14 -9.51 -5.97
C SER A 118 30.04 -10.56 -5.86
N VAL A 119 29.92 -11.17 -4.70
CA VAL A 119 28.81 -12.05 -4.32
C VAL A 119 28.28 -11.65 -2.94
N GLY A 120 27.00 -11.81 -2.75
CA GLY A 120 26.35 -11.56 -1.47
C GLY A 120 25.25 -12.57 -1.20
N VAL A 121 25.09 -12.90 0.07
CA VAL A 121 23.97 -13.69 0.58
C VAL A 121 23.30 -12.92 1.71
N GLY A 122 21.98 -13.00 1.80
CA GLY A 122 21.23 -12.32 2.84
C GLY A 122 20.05 -13.16 3.31
N TYR A 123 19.72 -12.97 4.57
CA TYR A 123 18.49 -13.48 5.17
C TYR A 123 17.85 -12.37 5.96
N ASP A 124 16.57 -12.09 5.73
CA ASP A 124 15.77 -11.22 6.56
C ASP A 124 14.44 -11.86 6.93
N GLU A 125 14.06 -11.72 8.17
CA GLU A 125 12.82 -12.22 8.71
C GLU A 125 12.04 -11.08 9.34
N LEU A 126 10.74 -11.07 9.08
CA LEU A 126 9.81 -10.11 9.66
C LEU A 126 8.50 -10.80 9.99
N ARG A 127 8.13 -10.79 11.27
CA ARG A 127 6.83 -11.24 11.73
C ARG A 127 5.89 -10.04 11.85
N HIS A 128 4.79 -10.12 11.12
CA HIS A 128 3.71 -9.14 11.16
C HIS A 128 2.59 -9.68 12.04
N TYR A 129 2.46 -9.13 13.23
CA TYR A 129 1.34 -9.41 14.13
C TYR A 129 0.11 -8.63 13.68
N ILE A 130 -1.04 -9.31 13.55
CA ILE A 130 -2.29 -8.72 13.04
C ILE A 130 -3.23 -8.40 14.20
N THR A 131 -3.49 -9.37 15.06
CA THR A 131 -4.32 -9.18 16.24
C THR A 131 -4.06 -10.28 17.28
N ASP A 132 -4.19 -9.95 18.54
CA ASP A 132 -4.16 -10.81 19.71
C ASP A 132 -5.53 -10.87 20.45
N THR A 133 -6.54 -10.15 19.94
CA THR A 133 -7.88 -10.08 20.54
C THR A 133 -8.93 -10.90 19.79
N TYR A 134 -8.56 -11.51 18.67
CA TYR A 134 -9.47 -12.33 17.88
C TYR A 134 -9.87 -13.61 18.64
N THR A 135 -11.17 -13.89 18.64
CA THR A 135 -11.74 -15.14 19.18
C THR A 135 -12.56 -15.87 18.13
N THR A 136 -12.62 -17.20 18.23
CA THR A 136 -13.34 -18.04 17.28
C THR A 136 -13.84 -19.32 17.96
N PRO A 137 -15.00 -19.86 17.56
CA PRO A 137 -15.43 -21.18 17.99
C PRO A 137 -14.86 -22.31 17.09
N TYR A 138 -14.22 -21.95 15.98
CA TYR A 138 -13.72 -22.94 15.04
C TYR A 138 -12.48 -23.65 15.53
N MET A 139 -12.49 -24.96 15.37
CA MET A 139 -11.32 -25.81 15.55
C MET A 139 -10.43 -25.67 14.33
N GLY A 140 -9.16 -25.45 14.53
CA GLY A 140 -8.15 -25.24 13.49
C GLY A 140 -7.09 -24.27 14.00
N ALA A 141 -5.81 -24.57 13.74
CA ALA A 141 -4.71 -23.70 14.13
C ALA A 141 -4.45 -22.61 13.08
N MET A 142 -3.80 -21.55 13.48
CA MET A 142 -3.27 -20.55 12.54
C MET A 142 -2.37 -21.21 11.49
N GLY A 143 -2.61 -20.91 10.21
CA GLY A 143 -1.88 -21.52 9.10
C GLY A 143 -2.52 -22.79 8.52
N ASN A 144 -3.54 -23.34 9.14
CA ASN A 144 -4.35 -24.41 8.58
C ASN A 144 -5.36 -23.87 7.56
N ASN A 145 -5.85 -24.75 6.70
CA ASN A 145 -6.86 -24.42 5.69
C ASN A 145 -8.21 -25.15 5.90
N VAL A 146 -8.38 -25.81 7.04
CA VAL A 146 -9.64 -26.51 7.40
C VAL A 146 -10.09 -26.04 8.78
N PHE A 147 -11.35 -25.58 8.86
CA PHE A 147 -11.96 -25.05 10.06
C PHE A 147 -13.32 -25.70 10.30
N THR A 148 -13.44 -26.46 11.37
CA THR A 148 -14.67 -27.15 11.78
C THR A 148 -15.19 -26.62 13.09
N LEU A 149 -16.49 -26.71 13.32
CA LEU A 149 -17.11 -26.37 14.59
C LEU A 149 -17.04 -27.53 15.57
N PRO A 150 -17.03 -27.31 16.88
CA PRO A 150 -17.21 -28.38 17.85
C PRO A 150 -18.51 -29.15 17.60
N SER A 151 -18.52 -30.47 17.76
CA SER A 151 -19.67 -31.34 17.46
C SER A 151 -20.95 -30.98 18.25
N ASN A 152 -20.80 -30.29 19.38
CA ASN A 152 -21.90 -29.83 20.23
C ASN A 152 -22.29 -28.36 19.96
N PHE A 153 -21.69 -27.69 18.95
CA PHE A 153 -22.01 -26.30 18.62
C PHE A 153 -23.46 -26.16 18.12
N GLY A 154 -23.93 -27.13 17.33
CA GLY A 154 -25.27 -27.10 16.75
C GLY A 154 -25.47 -25.96 15.74
N THR A 155 -26.72 -25.69 15.42
CA THR A 155 -27.08 -24.62 14.48
C THR A 155 -27.42 -23.33 15.22
N ALA A 156 -27.00 -22.18 14.67
CA ALA A 156 -27.37 -20.86 15.15
C ALA A 156 -28.15 -20.11 14.06
N SER A 157 -29.29 -19.55 14.43
CA SER A 157 -30.13 -18.81 13.46
C SER A 157 -29.63 -17.38 13.23
N ASN A 158 -28.96 -16.79 14.22
CA ASN A 158 -28.31 -15.50 14.14
C ASN A 158 -27.30 -15.35 15.29
N THR A 159 -26.47 -14.33 15.25
CA THR A 159 -25.38 -14.11 16.20
C THR A 159 -25.83 -13.50 17.53
N THR A 160 -27.07 -13.02 17.63
CA THR A 160 -27.66 -12.51 18.87
C THR A 160 -28.35 -13.59 19.69
N ALA A 161 -28.53 -14.78 19.11
CA ALA A 161 -29.22 -15.92 19.72
C ALA A 161 -28.29 -17.11 20.03
N LEU A 162 -26.99 -16.88 20.14
CA LEU A 162 -26.04 -17.93 20.55
C LEU A 162 -26.34 -18.38 21.99
N ASN A 163 -26.46 -19.67 22.21
CA ASN A 163 -26.67 -20.24 23.52
C ASN A 163 -25.35 -20.35 24.33
N THR A 164 -25.47 -20.70 25.60
CA THR A 164 -24.33 -20.80 26.51
C THR A 164 -23.23 -21.77 26.03
N THR A 165 -23.62 -22.89 25.41
CA THR A 165 -22.68 -23.87 24.86
C THR A 165 -21.91 -23.29 23.67
N GLN A 166 -22.60 -22.57 22.78
CA GLN A 166 -22.00 -21.91 21.62
C GLN A 166 -21.05 -20.79 22.03
N LEU A 167 -21.46 -19.94 22.98
CA LEU A 167 -20.62 -18.89 23.52
C LEU A 167 -19.39 -19.46 24.25
N GLY A 168 -19.55 -20.58 24.97
CA GLY A 168 -18.45 -21.26 25.66
C GLY A 168 -17.42 -21.93 24.72
N ALA A 169 -17.75 -22.08 23.43
CA ALA A 169 -16.83 -22.65 22.43
C ALA A 169 -15.78 -21.64 21.94
N PHE A 170 -15.99 -20.33 22.16
CA PHE A 170 -15.06 -19.32 21.69
C PHE A 170 -13.75 -19.35 22.47
N HIS A 171 -12.66 -19.37 21.74
CA HIS A 171 -11.31 -19.34 22.30
C HIS A 171 -10.45 -18.29 21.57
N PRO A 172 -9.45 -17.69 22.25
CA PRO A 172 -8.57 -16.71 21.64
C PRO A 172 -7.59 -17.39 20.68
N LEU A 173 -7.28 -16.69 19.59
CA LEU A 173 -6.29 -17.10 18.62
C LEU A 173 -5.49 -15.88 18.13
N GLU A 174 -4.19 -15.87 18.39
CA GLU A 174 -3.30 -14.83 17.86
C GLU A 174 -3.10 -15.01 16.37
N ILE A 175 -3.30 -13.94 15.60
CA ILE A 175 -3.12 -13.96 14.15
C ILE A 175 -1.87 -13.19 13.76
N SER A 176 -0.98 -13.86 13.06
CA SER A 176 0.26 -13.28 12.55
C SER A 176 0.69 -13.94 11.24
N SER A 177 1.55 -13.28 10.49
CA SER A 177 2.23 -13.86 9.34
C SER A 177 3.72 -13.53 9.39
N THR A 178 4.57 -14.52 9.14
CA THR A 178 6.02 -14.39 9.08
C THR A 178 6.45 -14.37 7.62
N ARG A 179 7.34 -13.45 7.28
CA ARG A 179 8.01 -13.38 5.98
C ARG A 179 9.50 -13.63 6.21
N ALA A 180 10.03 -14.69 5.61
CA ALA A 180 11.44 -15.02 5.63
C ALA A 180 11.97 -14.90 4.19
N ASN A 181 12.94 -14.05 3.99
CA ASN A 181 13.47 -13.69 2.70
C ASN A 181 14.96 -14.08 2.61
N THR A 182 15.31 -14.97 1.69
CA THR A 182 16.67 -15.36 1.41
C THR A 182 17.11 -14.77 0.07
N THR A 183 18.22 -14.06 0.06
CA THR A 183 18.73 -13.39 -1.12
C THR A 183 20.11 -13.90 -1.49
N PHE A 184 20.35 -14.00 -2.80
CA PHE A 184 21.68 -14.16 -3.37
C PHE A 184 21.84 -13.10 -4.46
N ASN A 185 22.96 -12.39 -4.47
CA ASN A 185 23.31 -11.44 -5.50
C ASN A 185 24.75 -11.66 -5.96
N SER A 186 25.00 -11.41 -7.23
CA SER A 186 26.34 -11.44 -7.78
C SER A 186 26.50 -10.38 -8.88
N ASN A 187 27.70 -9.85 -8.99
CA ASN A 187 28.08 -8.94 -10.06
C ASN A 187 29.45 -9.34 -10.59
N LEU A 188 29.56 -9.48 -11.90
CA LEU A 188 30.79 -9.81 -12.62
C LEU A 188 31.14 -8.68 -13.58
N ILE A 189 32.30 -8.07 -13.40
CA ILE A 189 32.84 -7.05 -14.30
C ILE A 189 33.67 -7.78 -15.34
N ILE A 190 33.15 -7.87 -16.59
CA ILE A 190 33.82 -8.52 -17.71
C ILE A 190 35.00 -7.65 -18.19
N ASN A 191 34.75 -6.34 -18.29
CA ASN A 191 35.76 -5.34 -18.62
C ASN A 191 35.24 -3.93 -18.26
N SER A 192 35.98 -2.88 -18.62
CA SER A 192 35.61 -1.50 -18.31
C SER A 192 34.25 -1.03 -18.89
N ARG A 193 33.70 -1.77 -19.85
CA ARG A 193 32.45 -1.42 -20.54
C ARG A 193 31.30 -2.37 -20.25
N TRP A 194 31.57 -3.59 -19.82
CA TRP A 194 30.57 -4.63 -19.64
C TRP A 194 30.57 -5.22 -18.23
N ASN A 195 29.41 -5.32 -17.63
CA ASN A 195 29.21 -6.14 -16.44
C ASN A 195 27.91 -6.96 -16.54
N VAL A 196 27.87 -8.04 -15.78
CA VAL A 196 26.70 -8.91 -15.61
C VAL A 196 26.33 -8.90 -14.12
N SER A 197 25.04 -8.69 -13.83
CA SER A 197 24.50 -8.85 -12.49
C SER A 197 23.44 -9.95 -12.48
N PHE A 198 23.42 -10.71 -11.40
CA PHE A 198 22.43 -11.74 -11.14
C PHE A 198 21.91 -11.59 -9.70
N ASP A 199 20.59 -11.52 -9.56
CA ASP A 199 19.91 -11.47 -8.26
C ASP A 199 18.88 -12.59 -8.20
N TYR A 200 18.88 -13.30 -7.09
CA TYR A 200 17.87 -14.30 -6.73
C TYR A 200 17.31 -13.97 -5.35
N ASN A 201 16.00 -14.06 -5.25
CA ASN A 201 15.32 -13.86 -3.98
C ASN A 201 14.26 -14.95 -3.79
N HIS A 202 14.30 -15.62 -2.65
CA HIS A 202 13.35 -16.61 -2.19
C HIS A 202 12.62 -16.07 -0.97
N LEU A 203 11.33 -15.82 -1.11
CA LEU A 203 10.46 -15.35 -0.04
C LEU A 203 9.50 -16.46 0.38
N ASP A 204 9.66 -16.95 1.61
CA ASP A 204 8.66 -17.75 2.31
C ASP A 204 7.72 -16.85 3.12
N GLN A 205 6.43 -17.11 3.04
CA GLN A 205 5.44 -16.43 3.84
C GLN A 205 4.50 -17.45 4.48
N SER A 206 4.48 -17.49 5.81
CA SER A 206 3.72 -18.45 6.60
C SER A 206 2.85 -17.74 7.65
N GLY A 207 1.78 -18.41 8.11
CA GLY A 207 0.84 -17.87 9.09
C GLY A 207 -0.56 -17.65 8.49
N ALA A 208 -1.25 -16.60 8.90
CA ALA A 208 -2.59 -16.32 8.42
C ALA A 208 -2.91 -14.83 8.34
N LYS A 209 -3.96 -14.50 7.58
CA LYS A 209 -4.67 -13.23 7.56
C LYS A 209 -6.12 -13.49 7.98
N LEU A 210 -6.80 -12.50 8.52
CA LEU A 210 -8.23 -12.58 8.73
C LEU A 210 -8.99 -12.28 7.44
N MET A 211 -9.98 -13.11 7.13
CA MET A 211 -10.85 -12.95 5.97
C MET A 211 -12.27 -13.37 6.31
N GLY A 212 -13.27 -12.67 5.77
CA GLY A 212 -14.67 -13.06 5.87
C GLY A 212 -14.98 -14.19 4.88
N PHE A 213 -15.61 -15.24 5.39
CA PHE A 213 -16.11 -16.38 4.62
C PHE A 213 -17.62 -16.36 4.73
N GLY A 214 -18.29 -16.14 3.61
CA GLY A 214 -19.75 -16.14 3.51
C GLY A 214 -20.27 -17.53 3.16
N ALA A 215 -21.34 -17.92 3.84
CA ALA A 215 -22.16 -19.06 3.46
C ALA A 215 -23.56 -18.58 3.10
N ALA A 216 -24.31 -19.41 2.41
CA ALA A 216 -25.68 -19.11 2.10
C ALA A 216 -26.51 -18.83 3.34
N ALA A 217 -27.46 -17.92 3.17
CA ALA A 217 -28.47 -17.66 4.16
C ALA A 217 -29.31 -18.91 4.42
N LEU A 218 -29.58 -19.15 5.67
CA LEU A 218 -30.60 -20.08 6.08
C LEU A 218 -31.98 -19.61 5.60
N SER A 219 -32.84 -20.57 5.33
CA SER A 219 -34.27 -20.31 5.06
C SER A 219 -34.83 -19.39 6.15
N GLY A 220 -35.24 -18.19 5.76
CA GLY A 220 -35.81 -17.19 6.67
C GLY A 220 -34.83 -16.16 7.25
N ALA A 221 -33.53 -16.25 7.01
CA ALA A 221 -32.58 -15.20 7.37
C ALA A 221 -32.42 -14.19 6.22
N ASN A 222 -32.43 -12.91 6.54
CA ASN A 222 -32.18 -11.85 5.57
C ASN A 222 -30.65 -11.62 5.46
N GLY A 223 -30.00 -12.32 4.53
CA GLY A 223 -28.60 -12.12 4.23
C GLY A 223 -27.72 -13.37 4.37
N GLU A 224 -26.50 -13.24 3.98
CA GLU A 224 -25.48 -14.29 4.07
C GLU A 224 -24.96 -14.43 5.51
N VAL A 225 -24.60 -15.64 5.87
CA VAL A 225 -23.95 -15.95 7.17
C VAL A 225 -22.44 -15.80 6.98
N VAL A 226 -21.81 -14.95 7.76
CA VAL A 226 -20.39 -14.63 7.62
C VAL A 226 -19.62 -15.08 8.86
N SER A 227 -18.53 -15.81 8.62
CA SER A 227 -17.50 -16.12 9.61
C SER A 227 -16.21 -15.42 9.26
N ILE A 228 -15.56 -14.80 10.24
CA ILE A 228 -14.20 -14.27 10.09
C ILE A 228 -13.24 -15.39 10.47
N LEU A 229 -12.42 -15.84 9.54
CA LEU A 229 -11.51 -16.97 9.74
C LEU A 229 -10.06 -16.63 9.36
N PRO A 230 -9.08 -17.34 9.93
CA PRO A 230 -7.68 -17.22 9.52
C PRO A 230 -7.46 -17.84 8.14
N MET A 231 -7.36 -17.03 7.09
CA MET A 231 -6.95 -17.50 5.77
C MET A 231 -5.43 -17.76 5.78
N PRO A 232 -4.96 -18.98 5.48
CA PRO A 232 -3.54 -19.29 5.53
C PRO A 232 -2.74 -18.50 4.49
N THR A 233 -1.53 -18.12 4.89
CA THR A 233 -0.52 -17.49 4.02
C THR A 233 0.67 -18.44 3.89
N ASN A 234 0.46 -19.61 3.30
CA ASN A 234 1.54 -20.56 3.02
C ASN A 234 2.01 -20.35 1.58
N TRP A 235 2.79 -19.29 1.40
CA TRP A 235 3.17 -18.78 0.08
C TRP A 235 4.67 -18.77 -0.09
N GLN A 236 5.11 -19.10 -1.30
CA GLN A 236 6.50 -18.99 -1.73
C GLN A 236 6.58 -18.11 -2.97
N THR A 237 7.58 -17.24 -3.01
CA THR A 237 7.83 -16.41 -4.20
C THR A 237 9.32 -16.44 -4.52
N ASP A 238 9.66 -17.01 -5.66
CA ASP A 238 11.00 -16.97 -6.22
C ASP A 238 11.08 -15.85 -7.25
N THR A 239 12.06 -14.96 -7.12
CA THR A 239 12.36 -13.96 -8.15
C THR A 239 13.80 -14.08 -8.63
N ILE A 240 13.98 -13.94 -9.93
CA ILE A 240 15.27 -13.99 -10.61
C ILE A 240 15.40 -12.74 -11.44
N ASN A 241 16.53 -12.06 -11.37
CA ASN A 241 16.90 -10.97 -12.24
C ASN A 241 18.31 -11.20 -12.80
N LEU A 242 18.45 -11.23 -14.11
CA LEU A 242 19.73 -11.32 -14.82
C LEU A 242 19.87 -10.10 -15.71
N ALA A 243 20.91 -9.30 -15.52
CA ALA A 243 21.12 -8.10 -16.30
C ALA A 243 22.54 -8.05 -16.90
N LEU A 244 22.59 -7.66 -18.16
CA LEU A 244 23.79 -7.32 -18.89
C LEU A 244 23.84 -5.81 -19.08
N ASN A 245 24.84 -5.16 -18.51
CA ASN A 245 25.03 -3.73 -18.56
C ASN A 245 26.22 -3.37 -19.45
N TRP A 246 26.00 -2.38 -20.32
CA TRP A 246 27.02 -1.80 -21.16
C TRP A 246 27.14 -0.31 -20.89
N LYS A 247 28.38 0.19 -20.82
CA LYS A 247 28.71 1.62 -20.66
C LYS A 247 29.73 2.01 -21.71
N GLY A 248 29.37 2.98 -22.54
CA GLY A 248 30.27 3.65 -23.48
C GLY A 248 30.54 5.09 -23.09
N ASP A 249 31.26 5.84 -23.93
CA ASP A 249 31.67 7.21 -23.65
C ASP A 249 30.48 8.18 -23.69
N LYS A 250 29.51 7.93 -24.57
CA LYS A 250 28.32 8.78 -24.76
C LYS A 250 27.01 8.11 -24.37
N GLY A 251 27.01 6.85 -23.95
CA GLY A 251 25.80 6.13 -23.69
C GLY A 251 25.99 4.92 -22.79
N HIS A 252 24.87 4.40 -22.32
CA HIS A 252 24.77 3.17 -21.54
C HIS A 252 23.54 2.39 -21.99
N MET A 253 23.57 1.08 -21.84
CA MET A 253 22.46 0.18 -22.13
C MET A 253 22.44 -0.97 -21.14
N THR A 254 21.25 -1.35 -20.72
CA THR A 254 21.00 -2.53 -19.87
C THR A 254 19.93 -3.38 -20.53
N GLY A 255 20.27 -4.63 -20.81
CA GLY A 255 19.31 -5.67 -21.15
C GLY A 255 19.11 -6.59 -19.95
N SER A 256 17.88 -6.85 -19.54
CA SER A 256 17.64 -7.75 -18.41
C SER A 256 16.43 -8.66 -18.61
N TYR A 257 16.52 -9.81 -17.95
CA TYR A 257 15.43 -10.74 -17.78
C TYR A 257 15.02 -10.76 -16.31
N PHE A 258 13.70 -10.65 -16.07
CA PHE A 258 13.09 -10.79 -14.75
C PHE A 258 12.08 -11.95 -14.77
N GLY A 259 12.17 -12.84 -13.79
CA GLY A 259 11.23 -13.92 -13.56
C GLY A 259 10.67 -13.85 -12.13
N SER A 260 9.38 -14.15 -11.98
CA SER A 260 8.74 -14.29 -10.67
C SER A 260 7.80 -15.50 -10.69
N LEU A 261 7.99 -16.41 -9.73
CA LEU A 261 7.18 -17.60 -9.54
C LEU A 261 6.53 -17.52 -8.17
N PHE A 262 5.23 -17.32 -8.16
CA PHE A 262 4.42 -17.34 -6.94
C PHE A 262 3.74 -18.69 -6.81
N ARG A 263 3.91 -19.34 -5.65
CA ARG A 263 3.26 -20.60 -5.29
C ARG A 263 2.46 -20.43 -4.02
N ASN A 264 1.21 -20.85 -4.06
CA ASN A 264 0.37 -21.00 -2.88
C ASN A 264 0.17 -22.50 -2.61
N ASN A 265 0.54 -22.96 -1.42
CA ASN A 265 0.44 -24.37 -1.05
C ASN A 265 -0.99 -24.81 -0.69
N TYR A 266 -1.91 -23.83 -0.49
CA TYR A 266 -3.32 -24.10 -0.25
C TYR A 266 -4.19 -23.44 -1.32
N ASN A 267 -4.85 -24.25 -2.15
CA ASN A 267 -5.76 -23.73 -3.18
C ASN A 267 -7.11 -23.27 -2.61
N GLN A 268 -7.46 -23.76 -1.40
CA GLN A 268 -8.74 -23.47 -0.78
C GLN A 268 -8.65 -23.42 0.74
N VAL A 269 -9.63 -22.77 1.33
CA VAL A 269 -10.02 -22.91 2.74
C VAL A 269 -11.34 -23.67 2.77
N THR A 270 -11.39 -24.75 3.55
CA THR A 270 -12.59 -25.50 3.84
C THR A 270 -13.11 -25.11 5.23
N PHE A 271 -14.36 -24.74 5.32
CA PHE A 271 -14.95 -24.33 6.59
C PHE A 271 -16.37 -24.87 6.77
N GLU A 272 -16.73 -25.14 8.01
CA GLU A 272 -18.07 -25.57 8.38
C GLU A 272 -18.96 -24.37 8.62
N THR A 273 -20.19 -24.38 8.09
CA THR A 273 -21.13 -23.27 8.30
C THR A 273 -21.79 -23.36 9.67
N TYR A 274 -21.91 -22.25 10.38
CA TYR A 274 -22.58 -22.24 11.69
C TYR A 274 -24.11 -22.13 11.61
N GLY A 275 -24.61 -21.82 10.43
CA GLY A 275 -26.03 -21.73 10.15
C GLY A 275 -26.50 -22.86 9.25
N GLY A 276 -27.44 -23.69 9.67
CA GLY A 276 -27.94 -24.83 8.91
C GLY A 276 -27.33 -26.16 9.31
N ALA A 277 -27.25 -27.10 8.37
CA ALA A 277 -26.89 -28.50 8.65
C ALA A 277 -25.38 -28.72 8.86
N ASN A 278 -24.61 -27.75 9.34
CA ASN A 278 -23.15 -27.85 9.54
C ASN A 278 -22.45 -28.46 8.32
N THR A 279 -22.67 -27.90 7.15
CA THR A 279 -22.08 -28.37 5.90
C THR A 279 -20.71 -27.75 5.67
N LEU A 280 -19.78 -28.57 5.20
CA LEU A 280 -18.48 -28.07 4.77
C LEU A 280 -18.63 -27.32 3.43
N GLN A 281 -18.02 -26.15 3.39
CA GLN A 281 -17.92 -25.31 2.19
C GLN A 281 -16.48 -25.00 1.86
N ASN A 282 -16.22 -24.67 0.61
CA ASN A 282 -14.89 -24.36 0.12
C ASN A 282 -14.85 -22.94 -0.44
N MET A 283 -13.83 -22.19 -0.10
CA MET A 283 -13.52 -20.91 -0.70
C MET A 283 -12.11 -20.93 -1.28
N SER A 284 -11.95 -20.48 -2.52
CA SER A 284 -10.64 -20.42 -3.17
C SER A 284 -9.72 -19.37 -2.52
N THR A 285 -8.44 -19.66 -2.53
CA THR A 285 -7.37 -18.75 -2.12
C THR A 285 -6.64 -18.20 -3.34
N ALA A 286 -5.62 -17.35 -3.12
CA ALA A 286 -4.85 -16.75 -4.21
C ALA A 286 -4.19 -17.83 -5.10
N PRO A 287 -4.44 -17.84 -6.43
CA PRO A 287 -3.88 -18.86 -7.31
C PRO A 287 -2.38 -18.66 -7.54
N SER A 288 -1.65 -19.78 -7.68
CA SER A 288 -0.25 -19.76 -8.11
C SER A 288 -0.12 -19.15 -9.52
N ASN A 289 0.96 -18.42 -9.76
CA ASN A 289 1.18 -17.75 -11.04
C ASN A 289 2.66 -17.58 -11.37
N MET A 290 2.97 -17.34 -12.63
CA MET A 290 4.32 -17.08 -13.12
C MET A 290 4.33 -15.81 -13.97
N PHE A 291 5.39 -15.02 -13.80
CA PHE A 291 5.64 -13.81 -14.58
C PHE A 291 7.04 -13.82 -15.13
N HIS A 292 7.17 -13.54 -16.42
CA HIS A 292 8.45 -13.42 -17.13
C HIS A 292 8.48 -12.10 -17.89
N GLN A 293 9.59 -11.36 -17.80
CA GLN A 293 9.74 -10.05 -18.43
C GLN A 293 11.14 -9.86 -18.99
N LEU A 294 11.20 -9.33 -20.19
CA LEU A 294 12.43 -8.80 -20.82
C LEU A 294 12.41 -7.28 -20.74
N ASN A 295 13.54 -6.69 -20.39
CA ASN A 295 13.70 -5.25 -20.28
C ASN A 295 14.91 -4.80 -21.09
N LEU A 296 14.78 -3.64 -21.71
CA LEU A 296 15.86 -2.93 -22.37
C LEU A 296 15.79 -1.46 -21.95
N SER A 297 16.81 -0.95 -21.30
CA SER A 297 16.89 0.46 -20.93
C SER A 297 18.23 1.05 -21.33
N GLY A 298 18.26 2.37 -21.52
CA GLY A 298 19.51 3.03 -21.85
C GLY A 298 19.38 4.52 -22.02
N GLY A 299 20.52 5.15 -22.23
CA GLY A 299 20.60 6.57 -22.50
C GLY A 299 21.78 6.88 -23.43
N TYR A 300 21.59 7.93 -24.21
CA TYR A 300 22.61 8.41 -25.15
C TYR A 300 22.70 9.94 -25.13
N ALA A 301 23.90 10.47 -25.01
CA ALA A 301 24.20 11.89 -25.11
C ALA A 301 24.65 12.22 -26.56
N PHE A 302 23.71 12.77 -27.33
CA PHE A 302 24.05 13.26 -28.69
C PHE A 302 25.08 14.38 -28.63
N SER A 303 24.94 15.22 -27.62
CA SER A 303 25.85 16.30 -27.25
C SER A 303 25.81 16.53 -25.75
N ASP A 304 26.64 17.46 -25.24
CA ASP A 304 26.57 17.90 -23.83
C ASP A 304 25.20 18.52 -23.47
N ARG A 305 24.46 18.99 -24.46
CA ARG A 305 23.17 19.65 -24.33
C ARG A 305 21.98 18.74 -24.55
N THR A 306 22.10 17.78 -25.46
CA THR A 306 20.98 16.94 -25.90
C THR A 306 21.18 15.50 -25.45
N LYS A 307 20.26 14.99 -24.64
CA LYS A 307 20.30 13.64 -24.08
C LYS A 307 18.96 12.94 -24.29
N LEU A 308 19.02 11.69 -24.71
CA LEU A 308 17.88 10.78 -24.80
C LEU A 308 18.06 9.66 -23.78
N ALA A 309 17.00 9.33 -23.07
CA ALA A 309 16.92 8.15 -22.21
C ALA A 309 15.58 7.45 -22.44
N GLY A 310 15.55 6.14 -22.24
CA GLY A 310 14.30 5.40 -22.35
C GLY A 310 14.44 3.96 -21.87
N ASN A 311 13.30 3.32 -21.76
CA ASN A 311 13.21 1.91 -21.49
C ASN A 311 12.05 1.27 -22.26
N LEU A 312 12.18 -0.03 -22.53
CA LEU A 312 11.18 -0.88 -23.13
C LEU A 312 11.10 -2.16 -22.31
N SER A 313 9.91 -2.64 -22.04
CA SER A 313 9.75 -3.97 -21.46
C SER A 313 8.55 -4.70 -22.04
N TYR A 314 8.69 -6.01 -22.11
CA TYR A 314 7.60 -6.92 -22.45
C TYR A 314 7.59 -8.07 -21.46
N GLY A 315 6.42 -8.27 -20.83
CA GLY A 315 6.22 -9.31 -19.83
C GLY A 315 4.98 -10.13 -20.10
N ARG A 316 5.01 -11.37 -19.62
CA ARG A 316 3.89 -12.32 -19.71
C ARG A 316 3.62 -12.94 -18.35
N ASN A 317 2.40 -12.79 -17.89
CA ASN A 317 1.88 -13.44 -16.67
C ASN A 317 0.95 -14.59 -17.06
N THR A 318 1.12 -15.74 -16.41
CA THR A 318 0.30 -16.94 -16.63
C THR A 318 -0.19 -17.52 -15.31
N GLN A 319 -1.40 -18.06 -15.30
CA GLN A 319 -2.03 -18.71 -14.16
C GLN A 319 -2.84 -19.89 -14.64
N ASP A 320 -2.60 -21.08 -14.08
CA ASP A 320 -3.29 -22.32 -14.47
C ASP A 320 -3.67 -23.19 -13.24
N THR A 321 -3.89 -22.57 -12.09
CA THR A 321 -4.38 -23.27 -10.91
C THR A 321 -5.81 -23.75 -11.13
N GLY A 322 -6.09 -25.01 -10.82
CA GLY A 322 -7.43 -25.59 -10.93
C GLY A 322 -8.46 -24.86 -10.08
N PHE A 323 -9.69 -24.77 -10.57
CA PHE A 323 -10.78 -24.20 -9.80
C PHE A 323 -11.08 -25.04 -8.57
N VAL A 324 -11.43 -24.33 -7.49
CA VAL A 324 -12.02 -24.95 -6.31
C VAL A 324 -13.50 -25.12 -6.54
N VAL A 325 -13.99 -26.33 -6.32
CA VAL A 325 -15.42 -26.66 -6.45
C VAL A 325 -16.05 -26.65 -5.08
N ASP A 326 -17.08 -25.85 -4.90
CA ASP A 326 -18.01 -25.97 -3.78
C ASP A 326 -19.26 -26.72 -4.29
N PRO A 327 -19.51 -27.96 -3.79
CA PRO A 327 -20.63 -28.77 -4.26
C PRO A 327 -22.02 -28.12 -4.06
N GLY A 328 -22.12 -27.20 -3.08
CA GLY A 328 -23.38 -26.48 -2.79
C GLY A 328 -23.64 -25.32 -3.73
N MET A 329 -22.63 -24.85 -4.46
CA MET A 329 -22.67 -23.59 -5.24
C MET A 329 -22.66 -23.81 -6.76
N MET A 330 -22.17 -24.94 -7.26
CA MET A 330 -22.11 -25.24 -8.71
C MET A 330 -23.31 -26.03 -9.20
N VAL A 331 -24.05 -25.47 -10.15
CA VAL A 331 -25.20 -26.10 -10.78
C VAL A 331 -24.80 -26.96 -11.97
N SER A 332 -23.71 -26.63 -12.64
CA SER A 332 -23.16 -27.38 -13.76
C SER A 332 -21.62 -27.39 -13.69
N PRO A 333 -20.97 -28.37 -14.38
CA PRO A 333 -19.53 -28.36 -14.47
C PRO A 333 -19.01 -27.01 -15.00
N ALA A 334 -17.90 -26.54 -14.44
CA ALA A 334 -17.23 -25.36 -14.96
C ALA A 334 -16.86 -25.59 -16.44
N PRO A 335 -16.92 -24.54 -17.29
CA PRO A 335 -16.60 -24.66 -18.71
C PRO A 335 -15.13 -25.04 -18.97
N ARG A 336 -14.28 -24.90 -17.96
CA ARG A 336 -12.84 -25.23 -17.97
C ARG A 336 -12.44 -25.75 -16.59
N SER A 337 -11.31 -26.47 -16.52
CA SER A 337 -10.72 -26.94 -15.26
C SER A 337 -9.95 -25.85 -14.50
N SER A 338 -9.48 -24.81 -15.20
CA SER A 338 -8.79 -23.65 -14.65
C SER A 338 -9.16 -22.38 -15.42
N LEU A 339 -8.80 -21.21 -14.89
CA LEU A 339 -8.98 -19.94 -15.61
C LEU A 339 -8.12 -19.88 -16.88
N GLY A 340 -6.94 -20.54 -16.89
CA GLY A 340 -5.96 -20.41 -17.96
C GLY A 340 -5.56 -18.94 -18.17
N GLY A 341 -5.30 -18.25 -17.07
CA GLY A 341 -5.03 -16.81 -17.06
C GLY A 341 -3.80 -16.46 -17.87
N LEU A 342 -3.94 -15.47 -18.76
CA LEU A 342 -2.87 -14.99 -19.62
C LEU A 342 -2.95 -13.48 -19.76
N VAL A 343 -1.91 -12.78 -19.28
CA VAL A 343 -1.79 -11.31 -19.39
C VAL A 343 -0.44 -10.95 -19.97
N ASN A 344 -0.44 -10.19 -21.06
CA ASN A 344 0.75 -9.57 -21.59
C ASN A 344 0.85 -8.12 -21.08
N ASN A 345 2.06 -7.72 -20.68
CA ASN A 345 2.35 -6.37 -20.23
C ASN A 345 3.42 -5.79 -21.15
N SER A 346 3.14 -4.62 -21.71
CA SER A 346 4.09 -3.87 -22.52
C SER A 346 4.28 -2.49 -21.90
N HIS A 347 5.53 -2.09 -21.75
CA HIS A 347 5.88 -0.76 -21.29
C HIS A 347 6.94 -0.16 -22.19
N GLY A 348 6.83 1.14 -22.44
CA GLY A 348 7.87 1.90 -23.13
C GLY A 348 7.86 3.35 -22.69
N ASP A 349 9.03 3.92 -22.42
CA ASP A 349 9.16 5.35 -22.23
C ASP A 349 10.40 5.90 -22.95
N LEU A 350 10.28 7.11 -23.45
CA LEU A 350 11.36 7.90 -24.02
C LEU A 350 11.33 9.30 -23.44
N LYS A 351 12.46 9.81 -23.05
CA LYS A 351 12.66 11.17 -22.53
C LYS A 351 13.82 11.86 -23.22
N LEU A 352 13.50 12.91 -23.96
CA LEU A 352 14.47 13.83 -24.57
C LEU A 352 14.63 15.05 -23.67
N THR A 353 15.86 15.42 -23.39
CA THR A 353 16.22 16.64 -22.66
C THR A 353 17.21 17.43 -23.49
N ASP A 354 16.93 18.71 -23.69
CA ASP A 354 17.75 19.60 -24.48
C ASP A 354 17.98 20.95 -23.75
N GLN A 355 19.24 21.33 -23.60
CA GLN A 355 19.62 22.66 -23.16
C GLN A 355 19.73 23.59 -24.36
N THR A 356 18.55 23.98 -24.91
CA THR A 356 18.42 24.72 -26.17
C THR A 356 19.21 26.04 -26.15
N THR A 357 19.17 26.76 -25.04
CA THR A 357 19.99 27.95 -24.80
C THR A 357 20.55 27.91 -23.39
N ARG A 358 21.44 28.85 -23.04
CA ARG A 358 21.92 29.01 -21.65
C ARG A 358 20.78 29.25 -20.64
N LYS A 359 19.64 29.77 -21.10
CA LYS A 359 18.50 30.13 -20.25
C LYS A 359 17.32 29.15 -20.39
N LEU A 360 17.26 28.34 -21.43
CA LEU A 360 16.10 27.49 -21.73
C LEU A 360 16.52 26.02 -21.80
N LYS A 361 15.91 25.20 -20.94
CA LYS A 361 15.97 23.75 -21.00
C LYS A 361 14.58 23.21 -21.36
N LEU A 362 14.51 22.39 -22.39
CA LEU A 362 13.31 21.70 -22.83
C LEU A 362 13.38 20.22 -22.43
N THR A 363 12.25 19.67 -22.10
CA THR A 363 12.07 18.22 -21.83
C THR A 363 10.81 17.76 -22.54
N ALA A 364 10.95 16.70 -23.33
CA ALA A 364 9.82 16.00 -23.95
C ALA A 364 9.86 14.54 -23.51
N GLY A 365 8.73 13.98 -23.16
CA GLY A 365 8.58 12.60 -22.73
C GLY A 365 7.35 11.95 -23.33
N ILE A 366 7.44 10.67 -23.63
CA ILE A 366 6.31 9.82 -23.99
C ILE A 366 6.42 8.53 -23.19
N LYS A 367 5.28 8.08 -22.63
CA LYS A 367 5.17 6.78 -21.96
C LYS A 367 4.00 6.02 -22.55
N TYR A 368 4.20 4.73 -22.66
CA TYR A 368 3.22 3.75 -23.08
C TYR A 368 3.19 2.62 -22.06
N ASP A 369 2.00 2.32 -21.53
CA ASP A 369 1.75 1.18 -20.65
C ASP A 369 0.55 0.41 -21.19
N GLU A 370 0.69 -0.88 -21.39
CA GLU A 370 -0.41 -1.76 -21.79
C GLU A 370 -0.40 -3.03 -20.93
N ARG A 371 -1.56 -3.35 -20.39
CA ARG A 371 -1.88 -4.61 -19.78
C ARG A 371 -2.98 -5.27 -20.60
N ASP A 372 -2.60 -6.18 -21.48
CA ASP A 372 -3.49 -6.88 -22.38
C ASP A 372 -3.84 -8.25 -21.80
N ASN A 373 -5.07 -8.39 -21.33
CA ASN A 373 -5.57 -9.62 -20.73
C ASN A 373 -6.20 -10.53 -21.80
N GLN A 374 -5.42 -11.51 -22.22
CA GLN A 374 -5.79 -12.50 -23.24
C GLN A 374 -6.49 -13.74 -22.66
N THR A 375 -6.86 -13.70 -21.38
CA THR A 375 -7.64 -14.77 -20.75
C THR A 375 -8.98 -14.93 -21.46
N SER A 376 -9.35 -16.17 -21.79
CA SER A 376 -10.62 -16.46 -22.44
C SER A 376 -11.79 -16.09 -21.54
N SER A 377 -12.79 -15.40 -22.08
CA SER A 377 -14.06 -15.16 -21.40
C SER A 377 -14.99 -16.35 -21.57
N ASN A 378 -15.50 -16.87 -20.47
CA ASN A 378 -16.42 -17.99 -20.42
C ASN A 378 -17.56 -17.68 -19.45
N ILE A 379 -18.69 -18.33 -19.61
CA ILE A 379 -19.82 -18.22 -18.70
C ILE A 379 -19.71 -19.29 -17.64
N TYR A 380 -19.85 -18.89 -16.40
CA TYR A 380 -19.89 -19.75 -15.24
C TYR A 380 -21.30 -19.76 -14.65
N ASN A 381 -21.86 -20.92 -14.47
CA ASN A 381 -23.18 -21.12 -13.90
C ASN A 381 -23.03 -21.60 -12.47
N PHE A 382 -23.64 -20.92 -11.53
CA PHE A 382 -23.64 -21.32 -10.12
C PHE A 382 -24.93 -20.85 -9.43
N ASN A 383 -25.24 -21.46 -8.30
CA ASN A 383 -26.30 -20.95 -7.45
C ASN A 383 -25.82 -19.61 -6.84
N ALA A 384 -26.55 -18.54 -7.07
CA ALA A 384 -26.24 -17.23 -6.52
C ALA A 384 -26.32 -17.21 -4.99
N ILE A 385 -27.22 -18.05 -4.45
CA ILE A 385 -27.41 -18.27 -3.00
C ILE A 385 -27.59 -19.77 -2.81
N SER A 386 -26.78 -20.39 -1.95
CA SER A 386 -26.91 -21.80 -1.61
C SER A 386 -28.29 -22.06 -0.99
N GLY A 387 -28.93 -23.13 -1.43
CA GLY A 387 -30.25 -23.52 -0.96
C GLY A 387 -31.44 -22.88 -1.69
N GLU A 388 -31.24 -21.86 -2.53
CA GLU A 388 -32.29 -21.38 -3.45
C GLU A 388 -32.32 -22.26 -4.71
N THR A 389 -33.18 -23.26 -4.74
CA THR A 389 -33.48 -24.02 -5.94
C THR A 389 -34.19 -23.11 -6.95
N GLY A 390 -33.49 -22.76 -8.03
CA GLY A 390 -34.05 -22.00 -9.15
C GLY A 390 -33.38 -20.67 -9.47
N SER A 391 -32.50 -20.17 -8.64
CA SER A 391 -31.72 -18.91 -8.90
C SER A 391 -30.35 -19.25 -9.49
N ILE A 392 -30.33 -19.65 -10.78
CA ILE A 392 -29.06 -19.86 -11.49
C ILE A 392 -28.50 -18.52 -11.92
N ALA A 393 -27.32 -18.19 -11.42
CA ALA A 393 -26.56 -17.05 -11.92
C ALA A 393 -25.60 -17.49 -13.02
N ASN A 394 -25.63 -16.76 -14.13
CA ASN A 394 -24.76 -16.97 -15.28
C ASN A 394 -23.86 -15.74 -15.44
N TYR A 395 -22.61 -15.82 -14.98
CA TYR A 395 -21.69 -14.70 -15.07
C TYR A 395 -20.48 -15.03 -15.94
N PRO A 396 -20.13 -14.16 -16.90
CA PRO A 396 -18.87 -14.26 -17.60
C PRO A 396 -17.75 -13.71 -16.72
N ASN A 397 -16.56 -14.30 -16.82
CA ASN A 397 -15.37 -13.66 -16.29
C ASN A 397 -14.99 -12.46 -17.17
N THR A 398 -14.42 -11.43 -16.53
CA THR A 398 -14.11 -10.13 -17.14
C THR A 398 -12.59 -9.94 -17.31
N PRO A 399 -12.00 -10.35 -18.47
CA PRO A 399 -10.56 -10.19 -18.73
C PRO A 399 -10.21 -8.73 -19.06
N LEU A 400 -10.22 -7.86 -18.05
CA LEU A 400 -10.00 -6.43 -18.19
C LEU A 400 -8.59 -6.12 -18.70
N SER A 401 -8.53 -5.36 -19.77
CA SER A 401 -7.32 -4.80 -20.39
C SER A 401 -7.31 -3.28 -20.26
N THR A 402 -6.11 -2.73 -20.18
CA THR A 402 -5.90 -1.27 -20.11
C THR A 402 -4.71 -0.86 -20.96
N ARG A 403 -4.81 0.31 -21.61
CA ARG A 403 -3.73 0.96 -22.33
C ARG A 403 -3.66 2.42 -21.94
N LYS A 404 -2.46 2.89 -21.66
CA LYS A 404 -2.21 4.26 -21.24
C LYS A 404 -1.12 4.88 -22.13
N TYR A 405 -1.41 6.04 -22.66
CA TYR A 405 -0.44 6.94 -23.27
C TYR A 405 -0.27 8.18 -22.40
N LEU A 406 0.96 8.59 -22.16
CA LEU A 406 1.27 9.85 -21.49
C LEU A 406 2.31 10.61 -22.31
N VAL A 407 1.98 11.82 -22.72
CA VAL A 407 2.88 12.78 -23.36
C VAL A 407 3.16 13.91 -22.41
N GLU A 408 4.41 14.20 -22.15
CA GLU A 408 4.85 15.27 -21.26
C GLU A 408 5.75 16.25 -22.00
N LEU A 409 5.48 17.55 -21.91
CA LEU A 409 6.30 18.62 -22.45
C LEU A 409 6.59 19.62 -21.33
N ALA A 410 7.85 19.98 -21.10
CA ALA A 410 8.20 20.95 -20.08
C ALA A 410 9.31 21.88 -20.56
N GLY A 411 9.21 23.14 -20.15
CA GLY A 411 10.21 24.16 -20.33
C GLY A 411 10.64 24.77 -19.00
N ASP A 412 11.93 24.76 -18.72
CA ASP A 412 12.55 25.48 -17.60
C ASP A 412 13.26 26.72 -18.18
N TYR A 413 12.80 27.92 -17.83
CA TYR A 413 13.36 29.16 -18.32
C TYR A 413 13.95 30.00 -17.18
N ALA A 414 15.24 30.35 -17.28
CA ALA A 414 15.92 31.25 -16.37
C ALA A 414 15.59 32.70 -16.73
N LEU A 415 14.66 33.32 -15.99
CA LEU A 415 14.25 34.71 -16.15
C LEU A 415 15.40 35.67 -15.83
N ALA A 416 16.08 35.41 -14.73
CA ALA A 416 17.23 36.15 -14.23
C ALA A 416 18.19 35.20 -13.51
N GLN A 417 19.32 35.72 -13.02
CA GLN A 417 20.36 34.92 -12.37
C GLN A 417 19.85 34.06 -11.19
N ARG A 418 18.82 34.51 -10.48
CA ARG A 418 18.25 33.86 -9.31
C ARG A 418 16.75 33.51 -9.47
N GLN A 419 16.22 33.58 -10.66
CA GLN A 419 14.80 33.37 -10.94
C GLN A 419 14.59 32.42 -12.11
N SER A 420 13.70 31.48 -11.95
CA SER A 420 13.30 30.59 -13.03
C SER A 420 11.81 30.24 -12.97
N VAL A 421 11.26 29.99 -14.13
CA VAL A 421 9.90 29.46 -14.31
C VAL A 421 10.01 28.12 -15.01
N ARG A 422 9.27 27.15 -14.48
CA ARG A 422 8.99 25.89 -15.14
C ARG A 422 7.52 25.84 -15.50
N VAL A 423 7.22 25.50 -16.73
CA VAL A 423 5.86 25.17 -17.19
C VAL A 423 5.93 23.75 -17.77
N ALA A 424 5.05 22.90 -17.30
CA ALA A 424 4.91 21.52 -17.75
C ALA A 424 3.48 21.23 -18.15
N PHE A 425 3.30 20.66 -19.33
CA PHE A 425 2.03 20.14 -19.83
C PHE A 425 2.13 18.61 -19.92
N ALA A 426 1.08 17.91 -19.49
CA ALA A 426 0.95 16.48 -19.65
C ALA A 426 -0.42 16.13 -20.22
N TYR A 427 -0.45 15.25 -21.19
CA TYR A 427 -1.65 14.64 -21.74
C TYR A 427 -1.63 13.16 -21.50
N GLU A 428 -2.65 12.65 -20.82
CA GLU A 428 -2.83 11.21 -20.54
C GLU A 428 -4.11 10.72 -21.22
N ASP A 429 -4.01 9.59 -21.92
CA ASP A 429 -5.16 8.87 -22.49
C ASP A 429 -5.12 7.43 -21.99
N VAL A 430 -6.19 7.01 -21.32
CA VAL A 430 -6.36 5.64 -20.81
C VAL A 430 -7.54 4.99 -21.49
N SER A 431 -7.28 3.91 -22.22
CA SER A 431 -8.31 3.08 -22.86
C SER A 431 -8.47 1.78 -22.08
N ARG A 432 -9.70 1.26 -22.03
CA ARG A 432 -10.07 0.03 -21.29
C ARG A 432 -10.98 -0.82 -22.16
N TRP A 433 -10.74 -2.15 -22.14
CA TRP A 433 -11.55 -3.11 -22.89
C TRP A 433 -11.47 -4.51 -22.26
N CYS A 434 -12.34 -5.43 -22.71
CA CYS A 434 -12.17 -6.85 -22.48
C CYS A 434 -12.08 -7.58 -23.82
N ASN A 435 -11.09 -8.45 -23.94
CA ASN A 435 -10.95 -9.31 -25.09
C ASN A 435 -12.06 -10.38 -25.08
N GLN A 436 -12.75 -10.56 -26.22
CA GLN A 436 -13.76 -11.62 -26.43
C GLN A 436 -14.83 -11.70 -25.33
N TYR A 437 -15.20 -10.56 -24.73
CA TYR A 437 -16.17 -10.55 -23.66
C TYR A 437 -17.53 -11.08 -24.13
N ALA A 438 -17.98 -12.16 -23.51
CA ALA A 438 -19.34 -12.66 -23.50
C ALA A 438 -20.05 -12.86 -24.86
N VAL A 439 -19.32 -13.02 -25.96
CA VAL A 439 -19.91 -13.33 -27.28
C VAL A 439 -20.79 -14.57 -27.23
N ASN A 440 -20.47 -15.50 -26.32
CA ASN A 440 -21.23 -16.77 -26.15
C ASN A 440 -22.34 -16.66 -25.09
N ALA A 441 -22.51 -15.54 -24.39
CA ALA A 441 -23.45 -15.37 -23.28
C ALA A 441 -24.83 -14.87 -23.71
N GLY A 442 -25.05 -14.64 -25.01
CA GLY A 442 -26.28 -14.02 -25.48
C GLY A 442 -26.34 -12.51 -25.18
N TYR A 443 -25.26 -11.87 -24.80
CA TYR A 443 -25.21 -10.42 -24.68
C TYR A 443 -25.27 -9.76 -26.04
N PRO A 444 -25.85 -8.54 -26.14
CA PRO A 444 -25.90 -7.80 -27.40
C PRO A 444 -24.49 -7.62 -27.98
N ALA A 445 -24.39 -7.67 -29.31
CA ALA A 445 -23.13 -7.40 -30.00
C ALA A 445 -22.61 -6.01 -29.62
N GLY A 446 -21.32 -5.92 -29.22
CA GLY A 446 -20.70 -4.69 -28.79
C GLY A 446 -20.80 -4.42 -27.28
N THR A 447 -21.42 -5.31 -26.48
CA THR A 447 -21.38 -5.20 -25.02
C THR A 447 -19.93 -5.27 -24.55
N ASN A 448 -19.49 -4.25 -23.80
CA ASN A 448 -18.15 -4.19 -23.23
C ASN A 448 -18.19 -4.54 -21.73
N CYS A 449 -17.12 -5.12 -21.20
CA CYS A 449 -16.99 -5.38 -19.76
C CYS A 449 -16.66 -4.13 -18.93
N VAL A 450 -16.48 -3.00 -19.56
CA VAL A 450 -16.15 -1.71 -18.94
C VAL A 450 -17.14 -0.66 -19.35
N VAL A 451 -17.53 0.16 -18.40
CA VAL A 451 -18.48 1.26 -18.60
C VAL A 451 -17.76 2.51 -19.11
N ALA A 452 -16.63 2.85 -18.51
CA ALA A 452 -15.75 3.94 -19.00
C ALA A 452 -14.65 3.34 -19.87
N THR A 453 -14.84 3.32 -21.18
CA THR A 453 -13.84 2.77 -22.10
C THR A 453 -12.64 3.69 -22.31
N ALA A 454 -12.80 4.99 -22.05
CA ALA A 454 -11.72 5.98 -22.18
C ALA A 454 -11.80 7.09 -21.14
N THR A 455 -10.65 7.50 -20.65
CA THR A 455 -10.47 8.74 -19.88
C THR A 455 -9.28 9.51 -20.44
N LYS A 456 -9.43 10.84 -20.59
CA LYS A 456 -8.39 11.73 -21.09
C LYS A 456 -8.16 12.84 -20.07
N ASP A 457 -6.90 13.04 -19.67
CA ASP A 457 -6.53 14.05 -18.67
C ASP A 457 -5.51 15.03 -19.27
N ASN A 458 -5.83 16.32 -19.22
CA ASN A 458 -4.95 17.41 -19.59
C ASN A 458 -4.47 18.10 -18.31
N ARG A 459 -3.17 18.15 -18.09
CA ARG A 459 -2.58 18.70 -16.88
C ARG A 459 -1.57 19.79 -17.20
N LEU A 460 -1.70 20.92 -16.53
CA LEU A 460 -0.75 22.03 -16.55
C LEU A 460 -0.18 22.25 -15.16
N ASP A 461 1.14 22.27 -15.04
CA ASP A 461 1.87 22.59 -13.83
C ASP A 461 2.82 23.76 -14.09
N ALA A 462 2.60 24.88 -13.43
CA ALA A 462 3.48 26.03 -13.50
C ALA A 462 4.16 26.23 -12.15
N THR A 463 5.50 26.41 -12.14
CA THR A 463 6.28 26.62 -10.93
C THR A 463 7.27 27.76 -11.13
N TYR A 464 7.19 28.79 -10.29
CA TYR A 464 8.17 29.86 -10.17
C TYR A 464 9.14 29.57 -9.02
N LYS A 465 10.42 29.75 -9.26
CA LYS A 465 11.50 29.61 -8.27
C LYS A 465 12.23 30.93 -8.15
N LEU A 466 12.41 31.38 -6.90
CA LEU A 466 13.14 32.60 -6.57
C LEU A 466 14.17 32.29 -5.49
N LYS A 467 15.45 32.48 -5.78
CA LYS A 467 16.51 32.60 -4.80
C LYS A 467 16.63 34.06 -4.37
N ALA A 468 15.97 34.45 -3.29
CA ALA A 468 15.98 35.85 -2.83
C ALA A 468 17.39 36.28 -2.45
N ASN A 469 18.15 35.40 -1.79
CA ASN A 469 19.57 35.50 -1.52
C ASN A 469 20.16 34.09 -1.39
N ASP A 470 21.41 33.96 -0.92
CA ASP A 470 22.06 32.64 -0.82
C ASP A 470 21.49 31.76 0.30
N SER A 471 20.75 32.37 1.25
CA SER A 471 20.16 31.69 2.39
C SER A 471 18.65 31.50 2.27
N LEU A 472 17.97 32.08 1.28
CA LEU A 472 16.51 32.07 1.20
C LEU A 472 16.01 31.75 -0.21
N ASP A 473 15.32 30.64 -0.36
CA ASP A 473 14.65 30.24 -1.61
C ASP A 473 13.14 30.05 -1.45
N PHE A 474 12.40 30.43 -2.47
CA PHE A 474 10.96 30.28 -2.61
C PHE A 474 10.62 29.48 -3.84
N ARG A 475 9.60 28.63 -3.73
CA ARG A 475 8.97 27.94 -4.86
C ARG A 475 7.47 28.10 -4.74
N LEU A 476 6.88 28.70 -5.76
CA LEU A 476 5.44 28.88 -5.87
C LEU A 476 4.98 28.11 -7.11
N GLY A 477 3.99 27.28 -6.98
CA GLY A 477 3.45 26.51 -8.08
C GLY A 477 1.93 26.50 -8.08
N TYR A 478 1.38 26.25 -9.24
CA TYR A 478 -0.04 26.04 -9.46
C TYR A 478 -0.26 24.85 -10.37
N LEU A 479 -1.19 24.00 -10.01
CA LEU A 479 -1.62 22.84 -10.76
C LEU A 479 -3.04 23.06 -11.28
N TYR A 480 -3.28 22.72 -12.53
CA TYR A 480 -4.60 22.54 -13.12
C TYR A 480 -4.64 21.23 -13.90
N SER A 481 -5.68 20.44 -13.71
CA SER A 481 -5.92 19.19 -14.44
C SER A 481 -7.40 19.09 -14.77
N ASP A 482 -7.70 18.70 -16.01
CA ASP A 482 -9.05 18.43 -16.50
C ASP A 482 -9.10 17.05 -17.13
N ARG A 483 -9.82 16.16 -16.46
CA ARG A 483 -10.06 14.79 -16.88
C ARG A 483 -11.47 14.65 -17.44
N ASN A 484 -11.54 14.24 -18.70
CA ASN A 484 -12.77 13.87 -19.39
C ASN A 484 -12.91 12.35 -19.46
N SER A 485 -14.09 11.85 -19.18
CA SER A 485 -14.45 10.43 -19.25
C SER A 485 -15.61 10.24 -20.24
N ASN A 486 -15.58 9.13 -20.95
CA ASN A 486 -16.74 8.70 -21.75
C ASN A 486 -17.64 7.71 -20.98
N PHE A 487 -17.64 7.81 -19.64
CA PHE A 487 -18.50 7.00 -18.81
C PHE A 487 -19.97 7.21 -19.19
N ASP A 488 -20.66 6.10 -19.47
CA ASP A 488 -22.11 6.12 -19.75
C ASP A 488 -22.84 5.41 -18.60
N PRO A 489 -23.54 6.11 -17.73
CA PRO A 489 -24.27 5.52 -16.62
C PRO A 489 -25.40 4.59 -17.10
N ASN A 490 -25.91 4.77 -18.33
CA ASN A 490 -26.94 3.91 -18.89
C ASN A 490 -26.38 2.58 -19.38
N ALA A 491 -25.08 2.51 -19.70
CA ALA A 491 -24.42 1.26 -20.09
C ALA A 491 -24.29 0.28 -18.91
N ILE A 492 -24.29 0.75 -17.67
CA ILE A 492 -24.28 -0.12 -16.47
C ILE A 492 -25.43 -1.10 -16.48
N ALA A 493 -26.58 -0.69 -16.95
CA ALA A 493 -27.75 -1.55 -17.07
C ALA A 493 -27.52 -2.80 -17.91
N ALA A 494 -26.59 -2.76 -18.86
CA ALA A 494 -26.23 -3.90 -19.69
C ALA A 494 -25.34 -4.92 -18.98
N PHE A 495 -24.63 -4.51 -17.91
CA PHE A 495 -23.72 -5.38 -17.17
C PHE A 495 -24.39 -6.13 -16.04
N ILE A 496 -25.45 -5.59 -15.52
CA ILE A 496 -26.10 -6.12 -14.34
C ILE A 496 -27.38 -6.79 -14.79
N GLY A 497 -27.21 -8.05 -15.16
CA GLY A 497 -28.35 -8.92 -15.42
C GLY A 497 -29.24 -8.98 -14.19
N THR A 498 -30.55 -9.04 -14.39
CA THR A 498 -31.46 -9.54 -13.37
C THR A 498 -30.96 -10.89 -12.88
N LYS A 499 -30.95 -11.11 -11.57
CA LYS A 499 -30.66 -12.41 -10.96
C LYS A 499 -31.25 -13.54 -11.83
N GLY A 500 -30.35 -14.33 -12.43
CA GLY A 500 -30.74 -15.53 -13.14
C GLY A 500 -31.10 -15.45 -14.62
N ASN A 501 -31.14 -14.27 -15.25
CA ASN A 501 -31.39 -14.18 -16.70
C ASN A 501 -30.29 -13.39 -17.41
N PRO A 502 -29.76 -13.87 -18.54
CA PRO A 502 -28.92 -13.04 -19.38
C PRO A 502 -29.73 -11.83 -19.86
N VAL A 503 -29.14 -10.68 -19.84
CA VAL A 503 -29.76 -9.45 -20.34
C VAL A 503 -29.95 -9.59 -21.82
N THR A 504 -31.20 -9.71 -22.25
CA THR A 504 -31.56 -9.61 -23.68
C THR A 504 -31.81 -8.13 -24.00
N ALA A 505 -31.52 -7.75 -25.24
CA ALA A 505 -31.70 -6.35 -25.69
C ALA A 505 -33.13 -5.80 -25.47
N THR A 506 -34.10 -6.67 -25.26
CA THR A 506 -35.51 -6.34 -24.99
C THR A 506 -35.85 -6.23 -23.51
N THR A 507 -34.93 -6.61 -22.59
CA THR A 507 -35.15 -6.61 -21.14
C THR A 507 -34.16 -5.71 -20.41
N LEU A 508 -33.53 -4.77 -21.08
CA LEU A 508 -32.71 -3.74 -20.47
C LEU A 508 -33.59 -2.89 -19.55
N VAL A 509 -33.66 -3.27 -18.29
CA VAL A 509 -34.22 -2.42 -17.25
C VAL A 509 -33.04 -1.74 -16.58
N PRO A 510 -32.83 -0.44 -16.83
CA PRO A 510 -31.74 0.27 -16.21
C PRO A 510 -31.92 0.27 -14.69
N GLY A 511 -30.86 -0.12 -13.96
CA GLY A 511 -30.72 0.15 -12.54
C GLY A 511 -31.54 -0.75 -11.62
N LEU A 512 -31.32 -2.04 -11.64
CA LEU A 512 -32.07 -2.98 -10.79
C LEU A 512 -31.41 -3.34 -9.47
N ASN A 513 -30.14 -2.99 -9.26
CA ASN A 513 -29.44 -3.25 -8.01
C ASN A 513 -29.04 -1.94 -7.32
N ALA A 514 -28.92 -2.00 -6.01
CA ALA A 514 -28.66 -0.86 -5.13
C ALA A 514 -27.36 -0.06 -5.40
N GLY A 515 -26.51 -0.53 -6.33
CA GLY A 515 -25.30 0.17 -6.78
C GLY A 515 -25.41 0.79 -8.18
N ASP A 516 -26.54 0.60 -8.88
CA ASP A 516 -26.63 0.83 -10.32
C ASP A 516 -27.62 1.94 -10.67
N PHE A 517 -27.53 3.03 -9.94
CA PHE A 517 -28.39 4.18 -10.20
C PHE A 517 -27.89 4.94 -11.41
N PRO A 518 -28.80 5.33 -12.35
CA PRO A 518 -28.45 6.32 -13.36
C PRO A 518 -27.86 7.56 -12.70
N GLY A 519 -26.67 7.96 -13.14
CA GLY A 519 -25.97 9.10 -12.57
C GLY A 519 -25.02 8.78 -11.40
N PHE A 520 -24.86 7.52 -11.01
CA PHE A 520 -23.77 7.12 -10.12
C PHE A 520 -22.47 6.98 -10.93
N TYR A 521 -21.48 7.79 -10.62
CA TYR A 521 -20.17 7.78 -11.26
C TYR A 521 -19.10 7.33 -10.28
N PRO A 522 -18.40 6.21 -10.53
CA PRO A 522 -17.22 5.87 -9.77
C PRO A 522 -16.16 6.96 -9.90
N MET A 523 -15.55 7.38 -8.81
CA MET A 523 -14.64 8.54 -8.81
C MET A 523 -13.42 8.36 -9.73
N PHE A 524 -13.00 7.12 -9.99
CA PHE A 524 -11.88 6.82 -10.88
C PHE A 524 -12.26 6.89 -12.37
N ASP A 525 -13.55 6.80 -12.68
CA ASP A 525 -14.09 6.85 -14.04
C ASP A 525 -14.81 8.18 -14.36
N ALA A 526 -15.12 8.99 -13.36
CA ALA A 526 -15.83 10.25 -13.53
C ALA A 526 -14.95 11.35 -14.13
N SER A 527 -15.54 12.25 -14.89
CA SER A 527 -14.89 13.49 -15.31
C SER A 527 -14.62 14.39 -14.10
N ARG A 528 -13.47 15.09 -14.11
CA ARG A 528 -13.01 15.85 -12.94
C ARG A 528 -12.09 17.00 -13.33
N THR A 529 -12.30 18.16 -12.73
CA THR A 529 -11.27 19.20 -12.65
C THR A 529 -10.55 19.11 -11.31
N GLU A 530 -9.23 19.29 -11.29
CA GLU A 530 -8.40 19.40 -10.08
C GLU A 530 -7.50 20.62 -10.22
N GLN A 531 -7.45 21.46 -9.20
CA GLN A 531 -6.62 22.65 -9.24
C GLN A 531 -6.14 23.09 -7.85
N GLY A 532 -5.03 23.81 -7.83
CA GLY A 532 -4.61 24.47 -6.61
C GLY A 532 -3.15 24.86 -6.53
N PRO A 533 -2.82 25.76 -5.58
CA PRO A 533 -1.47 26.26 -5.34
C PRO A 533 -0.64 25.30 -4.50
N LYS A 534 0.68 25.42 -4.65
CA LYS A 534 1.71 24.85 -3.79
C LYS A 534 2.81 25.87 -3.52
N ALA A 535 3.33 25.89 -2.31
CA ALA A 535 4.41 26.80 -1.92
C ALA A 535 5.43 26.06 -1.06
N ASN A 536 6.71 26.37 -1.26
CA ASN A 536 7.80 25.92 -0.39
C ASN A 536 8.77 27.07 -0.17
N VAL A 537 9.25 27.18 1.06
CA VAL A 537 10.24 28.16 1.47
C VAL A 537 11.34 27.42 2.23
N ASN A 538 12.60 27.59 1.84
CA ASN A 538 13.74 27.12 2.62
C ASN A 538 14.56 28.34 3.02
N TRP A 539 14.82 28.48 4.31
CA TRP A 539 15.50 29.63 4.85
C TRP A 539 16.60 29.20 5.82
N GLN A 540 17.85 29.44 5.44
CA GLN A 540 19.00 29.38 6.31
C GLN A 540 19.12 30.73 7.04
N VAL A 541 18.44 30.85 8.20
CA VAL A 541 18.34 32.10 8.97
C VAL A 541 19.74 32.57 9.45
N SER A 542 20.56 31.61 9.84
CA SER A 542 21.96 31.79 10.24
C SER A 542 22.72 30.48 9.99
N ASP A 543 24.03 30.48 10.20
CA ASP A 543 24.86 29.26 10.14
C ASP A 543 24.37 28.15 11.08
N ARG A 544 23.57 28.52 12.08
CA ARG A 544 23.06 27.59 13.11
C ARG A 544 21.56 27.28 13.02
N LEU A 545 20.79 28.08 12.30
CA LEU A 545 19.33 27.90 12.24
C LEU A 545 18.85 27.79 10.80
N SER A 546 18.22 26.66 10.47
CA SER A 546 17.52 26.45 9.23
C SER A 546 16.02 26.22 9.47
N LEU A 547 15.20 26.81 8.61
CA LEU A 547 13.75 26.67 8.60
C LEU A 547 13.27 26.22 7.22
N ALA A 548 12.30 25.31 7.19
CA ALA A 548 11.58 24.95 5.96
C ALA A 548 10.08 25.04 6.20
N LEU A 549 9.38 25.61 5.23
CA LEU A 549 7.93 25.72 5.21
C LEU A 549 7.41 25.15 3.89
N GLY A 550 6.47 24.22 3.94
CA GLY A 550 5.78 23.66 2.78
C GLY A 550 4.28 23.72 2.95
N GLY A 551 3.58 24.12 1.89
CA GLY A 551 2.13 24.14 1.87
C GLY A 551 1.58 23.76 0.50
N LYS A 552 0.42 23.08 0.52
CA LYS A 552 -0.30 22.68 -0.68
C LYS A 552 -1.81 22.77 -0.43
N TYR A 553 -2.54 23.25 -1.41
CA TYR A 553 -3.99 23.17 -1.45
C TYR A 553 -4.42 22.62 -2.79
N LEU A 554 -5.39 21.70 -2.80
CA LEU A 554 -6.01 21.15 -4.00
C LEU A 554 -7.52 21.09 -3.81
N GLU A 555 -8.23 21.35 -4.87
CA GLU A 555 -9.68 21.21 -4.96
C GLU A 555 -10.05 20.38 -6.19
N ASP A 556 -10.90 19.37 -5.96
CA ASP A 556 -11.46 18.49 -6.99
C ASP A 556 -12.94 18.79 -7.19
N ASN A 557 -13.38 18.84 -8.43
CA ASN A 557 -14.80 18.93 -8.79
C ASN A 557 -15.16 17.86 -9.82
N TYR A 558 -16.07 16.96 -9.46
CA TYR A 558 -16.62 15.90 -10.32
C TYR A 558 -17.91 16.38 -10.93
N TYR A 559 -17.81 17.15 -12.02
CA TYR A 559 -18.86 17.99 -12.54
C TYR A 559 -20.00 17.25 -13.23
N ASP A 560 -19.82 16.03 -13.72
CA ASP A 560 -20.85 15.21 -14.36
C ASP A 560 -21.47 14.15 -13.42
N SER A 561 -20.96 14.00 -12.21
CA SER A 561 -21.42 13.03 -11.22
C SER A 561 -22.72 13.50 -10.55
N THR A 562 -23.82 12.77 -10.73
CA THR A 562 -25.06 13.02 -9.98
C THR A 562 -25.00 12.36 -8.62
N TYR A 563 -24.59 11.10 -8.56
CA TYR A 563 -24.35 10.31 -7.35
C TYR A 563 -22.90 9.88 -7.30
N GLY A 564 -22.40 9.48 -6.13
CA GLY A 564 -21.00 9.21 -5.89
C GLY A 564 -20.25 10.43 -5.39
N VAL A 565 -18.96 10.54 -5.66
CA VAL A 565 -18.12 11.66 -5.23
C VAL A 565 -18.46 12.91 -6.05
N LYS A 566 -18.72 14.03 -5.34
CA LYS A 566 -19.06 15.32 -5.93
C LYS A 566 -17.86 16.27 -5.98
N ASN A 567 -17.16 16.38 -4.87
CA ASN A 567 -15.99 17.24 -4.75
C ASN A 567 -15.06 16.74 -3.66
N GLY A 568 -13.85 17.22 -3.70
CA GLY A 568 -12.84 16.98 -2.68
C GLY A 568 -11.99 18.22 -2.47
N LYS A 569 -11.46 18.37 -1.26
CA LYS A 569 -10.47 19.37 -0.90
C LYS A 569 -9.34 18.70 -0.15
N PHE A 570 -8.15 19.12 -0.41
CA PHE A 570 -6.97 18.69 0.30
C PHE A 570 -6.08 19.87 0.61
N TRP A 571 -5.63 20.01 1.84
CA TRP A 571 -4.56 20.92 2.15
C TRP A 571 -3.56 20.29 3.12
N SER A 572 -2.31 20.74 3.03
CA SER A 572 -1.25 20.35 3.95
C SER A 572 -0.34 21.52 4.27
N LEU A 573 0.16 21.54 5.49
CA LEU A 573 1.17 22.47 6.00
C LEU A 573 2.25 21.67 6.70
N ASN A 574 3.52 21.93 6.33
CA ASN A 574 4.69 21.33 6.95
C ASN A 574 5.63 22.44 7.39
N LEU A 575 6.12 22.34 8.60
CA LEU A 575 7.10 23.24 9.20
C LEU A 575 8.24 22.39 9.76
N ASP A 576 9.48 22.73 9.42
CA ASP A 576 10.68 22.10 9.94
C ASP A 576 11.66 23.18 10.43
N ALA A 577 12.27 22.92 11.56
CA ALA A 577 13.30 23.80 12.15
C ALA A 577 14.45 22.95 12.68
N ASN A 578 15.67 23.33 12.34
CA ASN A 578 16.88 22.72 12.89
C ASN A 578 17.78 23.83 13.46
N TYR A 579 18.18 23.66 14.72
CA TYR A 579 19.00 24.62 15.43
C TYR A 579 20.23 23.96 16.05
N LEU A 580 21.41 24.42 15.65
CA LEU A 580 22.72 24.03 16.21
C LEU A 580 23.08 25.00 17.31
N TYR A 581 22.80 24.67 18.58
CA TYR A 581 23.10 25.56 19.69
C TYR A 581 24.56 25.47 20.16
N ARG A 582 25.24 24.34 19.79
CA ARG A 582 26.69 24.11 20.00
C ARG A 582 27.25 23.26 18.89
N GLU A 583 28.56 23.09 18.78
CA GLU A 583 29.22 22.22 17.79
C GLU A 583 28.68 20.78 17.82
N ASN A 584 28.43 20.25 19.03
CA ASN A 584 27.93 18.88 19.24
C ASN A 584 26.49 18.88 19.80
N GLY A 585 25.75 19.95 19.64
CA GLY A 585 24.39 20.10 20.17
C GLY A 585 23.42 20.59 19.11
N SER A 586 22.33 19.86 18.92
CA SER A 586 21.27 20.22 17.98
C SER A 586 19.89 19.99 18.56
N VAL A 587 18.95 20.83 18.14
CA VAL A 587 17.52 20.66 18.36
C VAL A 587 16.82 20.70 17.02
N SER A 588 15.95 19.75 16.76
CA SER A 588 15.07 19.72 15.59
C SER A 588 13.62 19.74 16.03
N ALA A 589 12.78 20.48 15.33
CA ALA A 589 11.35 20.48 15.54
C ALA A 589 10.63 20.38 14.19
N TYR A 590 9.55 19.65 14.16
CA TYR A 590 8.70 19.60 12.99
C TYR A 590 7.22 19.61 13.38
N PHE A 591 6.43 20.15 12.49
CA PHE A 591 4.97 20.18 12.57
C PHE A 591 4.39 19.91 11.21
N THR A 592 3.46 18.95 11.14
CA THR A 592 2.71 18.65 9.93
C THR A 592 1.22 18.64 10.27
N ARG A 593 0.43 19.34 9.48
CA ARG A 593 -1.01 19.22 9.52
C ARG A 593 -1.55 19.06 8.10
N GLN A 594 -2.44 18.09 7.93
CA GLN A 594 -3.16 17.89 6.67
C GLN A 594 -4.64 17.65 6.94
N SER A 595 -5.45 18.06 5.99
CA SER A 595 -6.88 17.78 5.99
C SER A 595 -7.31 17.37 4.60
N ARG A 596 -8.10 16.34 4.53
CA ARG A 596 -8.76 15.89 3.31
C ARG A 596 -10.26 15.83 3.56
N GLU A 597 -11.01 16.55 2.76
CA GLU A 597 -12.46 16.53 2.74
C GLU A 597 -12.94 15.91 1.43
N ARG A 598 -13.96 15.07 1.52
CA ARG A 598 -14.61 14.50 0.34
C ARG A 598 -16.11 14.45 0.55
N THR A 599 -16.86 15.10 -0.34
CA THR A 599 -18.30 15.07 -0.31
C THR A 599 -18.84 14.09 -1.35
N MET A 600 -19.77 13.25 -0.95
CA MET A 600 -20.46 12.32 -1.82
C MET A 600 -21.96 12.33 -1.57
N THR A 601 -22.71 12.03 -2.63
CA THR A 601 -24.16 11.86 -2.61
C THR A 601 -24.52 10.44 -2.96
N ASN A 602 -25.46 9.85 -2.25
CA ASN A 602 -25.91 8.48 -2.51
C ASN A 602 -27.42 8.37 -2.23
N LEU A 603 -27.98 7.20 -2.49
CA LEU A 603 -29.39 6.88 -2.26
C LEU A 603 -29.51 5.83 -1.14
N GLN A 604 -30.51 5.97 -0.28
CA GLN A 604 -30.76 5.04 0.80
C GLN A 604 -31.49 3.78 0.32
N ASN A 605 -32.52 3.96 -0.48
CA ASN A 605 -33.32 2.88 -1.02
C ASN A 605 -33.07 2.74 -2.52
N GLY A 606 -32.96 1.52 -2.97
CA GLY A 606 -32.95 1.21 -4.39
C GLY A 606 -34.14 1.85 -5.11
N PRO A 607 -34.01 2.10 -6.41
CA PRO A 607 -35.12 2.58 -7.20
C PRO A 607 -36.31 1.64 -7.10
N THR A 608 -37.48 2.19 -6.88
CA THR A 608 -38.72 1.43 -6.96
C THR A 608 -39.07 1.19 -8.43
N THR A 609 -39.22 -0.07 -8.83
CA THR A 609 -39.70 -0.42 -10.14
C THR A 609 -41.24 -0.36 -10.16
N THR A 610 -41.78 0.53 -10.97
CA THR A 610 -43.20 0.49 -11.32
C THR A 610 -43.34 -0.19 -12.69
N THR A 611 -43.82 -1.43 -12.68
CA THR A 611 -44.09 -2.16 -13.92
C THR A 611 -45.48 -1.80 -14.40
N THR A 612 -45.59 -1.02 -15.48
CA THR A 612 -46.82 -0.93 -16.24
C THR A 612 -46.74 -1.88 -17.44
N ALA A 613 -47.88 -2.31 -17.98
CA ALA A 613 -47.97 -3.28 -19.05
C ALA A 613 -47.15 -2.94 -20.32
N THR A 614 -46.58 -1.77 -20.42
CA THR A 614 -45.86 -1.27 -21.60
C THR A 614 -44.45 -0.71 -21.30
N ALA A 615 -44.08 -0.45 -20.07
CA ALA A 615 -42.73 0.00 -19.72
C ALA A 615 -42.45 -0.20 -18.22
N THR A 616 -41.24 -0.65 -17.90
CA THR A 616 -40.72 -0.62 -16.55
C THR A 616 -40.00 0.73 -16.37
N ARG A 617 -40.54 1.57 -15.52
CA ARG A 617 -39.89 2.83 -15.14
C ARG A 617 -39.25 2.68 -13.78
N ILE A 618 -38.01 3.08 -13.71
CA ILE A 618 -37.30 3.27 -12.46
C ILE A 618 -37.60 4.68 -11.98
N SER A 619 -38.29 4.81 -10.88
CA SER A 619 -38.39 6.07 -10.17
C SER A 619 -37.48 6.04 -8.97
N VAL A 620 -36.45 6.87 -8.99
CA VAL A 620 -35.70 7.19 -7.78
C VAL A 620 -36.61 8.06 -6.93
N PRO A 621 -36.96 7.67 -5.69
CA PRO A 621 -37.75 8.53 -4.82
C PRO A 621 -37.01 9.86 -4.68
N ALA A 622 -37.68 10.97 -4.97
CA ALA A 622 -37.13 12.32 -4.81
C ALA A 622 -36.60 12.57 -3.38
N ASN A 623 -36.97 11.72 -2.45
CA ASN A 623 -36.74 11.83 -1.00
C ASN A 623 -35.79 10.74 -0.45
N GLY A 624 -35.03 10.04 -1.28
CA GLY A 624 -34.18 8.94 -0.83
C GLY A 624 -32.67 9.25 -0.83
N SER A 625 -32.26 10.46 -1.20
CA SER A 625 -30.84 10.79 -1.26
C SER A 625 -30.28 11.27 0.07
N TRP A 626 -28.99 11.04 0.27
CA TRP A 626 -28.24 11.54 1.41
C TRP A 626 -26.85 11.99 0.99
N ASN A 627 -26.31 12.95 1.68
CA ASN A 627 -24.95 13.43 1.50
C ASN A 627 -24.07 12.95 2.65
N ASN A 628 -22.83 12.63 2.35
CA ASN A 628 -21.79 12.38 3.34
C ASN A 628 -20.58 13.25 3.04
N THR A 629 -20.09 13.95 4.06
CA THR A 629 -18.81 14.63 4.01
C THR A 629 -17.85 13.86 4.89
N LEU A 630 -16.92 13.17 4.25
CA LEU A 630 -15.81 12.47 4.93
C LEU A 630 -14.67 13.47 5.09
N THR A 631 -14.24 13.68 6.33
CA THR A 631 -13.08 14.53 6.65
C THR A 631 -12.04 13.71 7.38
N ASP A 632 -10.82 13.68 6.83
CA ASP A 632 -9.63 13.10 7.46
C ASP A 632 -8.68 14.23 7.86
N ASP A 633 -8.48 14.41 9.14
CA ASP A 633 -7.56 15.38 9.73
C ASP A 633 -6.39 14.69 10.41
N ASP A 634 -5.19 14.96 9.95
CA ASP A 634 -3.97 14.46 10.56
C ASP A 634 -3.09 15.60 11.08
N THR A 635 -2.63 15.47 12.31
CA THR A 635 -1.70 16.40 12.91
C THR A 635 -0.55 15.62 13.53
N THR A 636 0.68 16.00 13.21
CA THR A 636 1.87 15.43 13.82
C THR A 636 2.83 16.54 14.21
N PHE A 637 3.37 16.49 15.40
CA PHE A 637 4.52 17.31 15.79
C PHE A 637 5.59 16.47 16.46
N GLY A 638 6.82 16.88 16.33
CA GLY A 638 7.95 16.25 16.99
C GLY A 638 9.01 17.24 17.37
N LEU A 639 9.73 16.90 18.44
CA LEU A 639 10.88 17.63 18.93
C LEU A 639 11.99 16.63 19.22
N GLY A 640 13.12 16.81 18.55
CA GLY A 640 14.33 16.02 18.75
C GLY A 640 15.45 16.87 19.32
N ALA A 641 16.26 16.33 20.21
CA ALA A 641 17.46 16.95 20.72
C ALA A 641 18.61 15.95 20.77
N LYS A 642 19.80 16.44 20.43
CA LYS A 642 21.03 15.68 20.53
C LYS A 642 22.08 16.53 21.21
N GLN A 643 22.81 15.97 22.19
CA GLN A 643 23.95 16.59 22.83
C GLN A 643 25.09 15.59 22.94
N GLY A 644 26.13 15.80 22.18
CA GLY A 644 27.41 15.11 22.29
C GLY A 644 28.45 15.94 23.11
N GLY A 645 29.64 15.37 23.26
CA GLY A 645 30.76 16.05 23.90
C GLY A 645 30.66 16.21 25.43
N LEU A 646 29.67 15.60 26.07
CA LEU A 646 29.54 15.61 27.52
C LEU A 646 30.60 14.75 28.19
N MET A 647 30.93 15.00 29.48
CA MET A 647 31.90 14.24 30.27
C MET A 647 33.23 14.05 29.52
N HIS A 648 33.81 15.15 29.03
CA HIS A 648 35.06 15.16 28.25
C HIS A 648 34.96 14.37 26.94
N GLY A 649 33.83 14.43 26.27
CA GLY A 649 33.60 13.75 25.00
C GLY A 649 33.12 12.31 25.11
N LYS A 650 32.94 11.75 26.30
CA LYS A 650 32.59 10.37 26.54
C LYS A 650 31.08 10.08 26.51
N LEU A 651 30.22 11.10 26.70
CA LEU A 651 28.78 10.92 26.79
C LEU A 651 28.04 11.64 25.66
N GLU A 652 27.20 10.92 24.94
CA GLU A 652 26.23 11.47 24.01
C GLU A 652 24.81 11.16 24.52
N LEU A 653 23.93 12.16 24.50
CA LEU A 653 22.52 12.03 24.84
C LEU A 653 21.66 12.39 23.64
N THR A 654 20.57 11.64 23.47
CA THR A 654 19.55 11.91 22.46
C THR A 654 18.17 11.85 23.11
N GLY A 655 17.26 12.69 22.66
CA GLY A 655 15.86 12.66 23.07
C GLY A 655 14.98 13.02 21.89
N ASP A 656 13.88 12.31 21.74
CA ASP A 656 12.88 12.56 20.69
C ASP A 656 11.49 12.35 21.28
N ILE A 657 10.60 13.30 21.06
CA ILE A 657 9.18 13.19 21.38
C ILE A 657 8.38 13.45 20.12
N THR A 658 7.46 12.55 19.83
CA THR A 658 6.51 12.67 18.71
C THR A 658 5.09 12.48 19.21
N TYR A 659 4.19 13.33 18.77
CA TYR A 659 2.75 13.17 18.93
C TYR A 659 2.08 13.19 17.56
N SER A 660 1.23 12.22 17.29
CA SER A 660 0.45 12.10 16.06
C SER A 660 -1.02 11.87 16.38
N LEU A 661 -1.89 12.63 15.76
CA LEU A 661 -3.34 12.52 15.90
C LEU A 661 -3.96 12.44 14.51
N GLY A 662 -4.64 11.35 14.22
CA GLY A 662 -5.52 11.19 13.07
C GLY A 662 -6.98 11.15 13.53
N ASN A 663 -7.83 11.91 12.86
CA ASN A 663 -9.26 11.95 13.13
C ASN A 663 -10.03 11.84 11.81
N THR A 664 -10.93 10.85 11.71
CA THR A 664 -11.84 10.68 10.57
C THR A 664 -13.27 10.95 11.03
N ASN A 665 -13.91 11.91 10.39
CA ASN A 665 -15.30 12.30 10.66
C ASN A 665 -16.19 11.99 9.46
N HIS A 666 -17.39 11.45 9.73
CA HIS A 666 -18.44 11.20 8.76
C HIS A 666 -19.63 12.11 9.03
N GLY A 667 -19.68 13.26 8.35
CA GLY A 667 -20.82 14.18 8.43
C GLY A 667 -21.92 13.73 7.46
N THR A 668 -22.91 12.99 7.95
CA THR A 668 -24.03 12.51 7.12
C THR A 668 -25.24 13.43 7.24
N GLN A 669 -25.82 13.80 6.10
CA GLN A 669 -27.02 14.62 6.02
C GLN A 669 -28.05 13.93 5.13
N LEU A 670 -29.23 13.69 5.66
CA LEU A 670 -30.38 13.15 4.92
C LEU A 670 -31.09 14.28 4.14
N ASN A 671 -31.41 14.03 2.89
CA ASN A 671 -32.15 14.93 2.02
C ASN A 671 -33.65 14.60 1.97
N TYR A 672 -34.18 13.88 2.95
CA TYR A 672 -35.58 13.48 3.05
C TYR A 672 -36.05 13.46 4.51
N ALA A 673 -37.34 13.62 4.71
CA ALA A 673 -37.94 13.49 6.04
C ALA A 673 -38.05 12.01 6.45
N THR A 674 -37.66 11.69 7.67
CA THR A 674 -37.63 10.34 8.22
C THR A 674 -39.01 9.76 8.56
N THR A 675 -40.07 10.29 7.98
CA THR A 675 -41.41 9.83 8.27
C THR A 675 -41.86 8.62 7.43
N THR A 676 -41.80 7.45 8.03
CA THR A 676 -42.92 6.51 8.21
C THR A 676 -43.36 5.56 7.08
N THR A 677 -42.74 5.46 5.94
CA THR A 677 -43.17 4.44 4.97
C THR A 677 -42.45 3.08 5.15
N THR A 678 -41.40 3.01 5.98
CA THR A 678 -40.64 1.78 6.21
C THR A 678 -40.60 1.27 7.65
N GLY A 679 -41.21 2.01 8.60
CA GLY A 679 -41.13 1.68 10.02
C GLY A 679 -39.75 1.86 10.66
N LEU A 680 -38.75 2.29 9.89
CA LEU A 680 -37.40 2.52 10.37
C LEU A 680 -37.25 3.97 10.84
N THR A 681 -36.81 4.16 12.05
CA THR A 681 -36.52 5.47 12.65
C THR A 681 -35.03 5.72 12.71
N CYS A 682 -34.61 6.97 12.77
CA CYS A 682 -33.20 7.33 12.94
C CYS A 682 -32.58 6.85 14.27
N SER A 683 -33.37 6.30 15.17
CA SER A 683 -32.91 5.62 16.38
C SER A 683 -32.54 4.15 16.14
N ASP A 684 -32.82 3.60 14.96
CA ASP A 684 -32.46 2.24 14.61
C ASP A 684 -30.96 2.18 14.26
N PRO A 685 -30.12 1.43 15.00
CA PRO A 685 -28.69 1.36 14.76
C PRO A 685 -28.33 0.69 13.42
N SER A 686 -29.27 0.03 12.74
CA SER A 686 -29.06 -0.53 11.40
C SER A 686 -29.10 0.53 10.30
N ILE A 687 -29.55 1.75 10.61
CA ILE A 687 -29.62 2.85 9.65
C ILE A 687 -28.43 3.79 9.82
N MET A 688 -27.35 3.50 9.15
CA MET A 688 -26.12 4.32 9.18
C MET A 688 -26.30 5.74 8.63
N SER A 689 -27.37 6.04 7.96
CA SER A 689 -27.63 7.33 7.30
C SER A 689 -28.32 8.39 8.19
N CYS A 690 -28.63 8.09 9.43
CA CYS A 690 -29.41 8.95 10.31
C CYS A 690 -28.60 9.92 11.19
N GLY A 691 -27.47 10.37 10.75
CA GLY A 691 -26.67 11.35 11.48
C GLY A 691 -25.18 11.11 11.35
N SER A 692 -24.40 11.88 12.07
CA SER A 692 -22.95 11.71 12.11
C SER A 692 -22.60 10.44 12.86
N LEU A 693 -21.74 9.61 12.28
CA LEU A 693 -21.11 8.49 12.98
C LEU A 693 -20.09 9.01 14.00
N PRO A 694 -19.78 8.25 15.06
CA PRO A 694 -18.68 8.60 15.94
C PRO A 694 -17.36 8.79 15.17
N ASP A 695 -16.54 9.74 15.61
CA ASP A 695 -15.23 9.96 15.00
C ASP A 695 -14.34 8.72 15.19
N ILE A 696 -13.65 8.34 14.12
CA ILE A 696 -12.56 7.36 14.20
C ILE A 696 -11.29 8.13 14.57
N ARG A 697 -10.74 7.84 15.74
CA ARG A 697 -9.61 8.58 16.29
C ARG A 697 -8.44 7.67 16.62
N ASN A 698 -7.25 8.06 16.15
CA ASN A 698 -5.98 7.42 16.47
C ASN A 698 -5.00 8.47 17.00
N ALA A 699 -4.63 8.36 18.27
CA ALA A 699 -3.66 9.26 18.89
C ALA A 699 -2.45 8.47 19.36
N MET A 700 -1.26 8.82 18.88
CA MET A 700 -0.01 8.17 19.26
C MET A 700 0.95 9.18 19.90
N THR A 701 1.47 8.83 21.07
CA THR A 701 2.58 9.53 21.73
C THR A 701 3.78 8.60 21.77
N GLN A 702 4.92 9.07 21.34
CA GLN A 702 6.18 8.34 21.44
C GLN A 702 7.26 9.24 22.06
N LEU A 703 7.95 8.73 23.07
CA LEU A 703 9.16 9.31 23.65
C LEU A 703 10.31 8.32 23.49
N LYS A 704 11.39 8.77 22.92
CA LYS A 704 12.65 8.02 22.82
C LYS A 704 13.75 8.78 23.56
N LEU A 705 14.43 8.13 24.49
CA LEU A 705 15.60 8.66 25.14
C LEU A 705 16.77 7.72 24.91
N GLY A 706 17.91 8.27 24.56
CA GLY A 706 19.14 7.52 24.33
C GLY A 706 20.31 8.14 25.06
N GLY A 707 21.18 7.29 25.62
CA GLY A 707 22.45 7.70 26.17
C GLY A 707 23.52 6.70 25.75
N ALA A 708 24.67 7.17 25.26
CA ALA A 708 25.82 6.34 24.92
C ALA A 708 27.05 6.84 25.64
N TYR A 709 27.64 5.99 26.50
CA TYR A 709 28.84 6.31 27.28
C TYR A 709 30.02 5.50 26.77
N GLN A 710 31.08 6.21 26.34
CA GLN A 710 32.34 5.60 25.92
C GLN A 710 33.14 5.19 27.15
N VAL A 711 33.25 3.91 27.41
CA VAL A 711 33.99 3.34 28.56
C VAL A 711 35.49 3.48 28.31
N ASP A 712 35.94 2.99 27.15
CA ASP A 712 37.31 3.06 26.66
C ASP A 712 37.34 3.29 25.14
N LYS A 713 38.49 3.20 24.48
CA LYS A 713 38.65 3.46 23.04
C LYS A 713 37.79 2.53 22.18
N ASN A 714 37.53 1.34 22.66
CA ASN A 714 36.89 0.26 21.91
C ASN A 714 35.48 -0.06 22.41
N SER A 715 35.11 0.40 23.60
CA SER A 715 33.88 -0.06 24.28
C SER A 715 32.98 1.09 24.64
N LYS A 716 31.70 0.92 24.39
CA LYS A 716 30.65 1.82 24.88
C LYS A 716 29.45 1.05 25.43
N VAL A 717 28.78 1.64 26.39
CA VAL A 717 27.49 1.17 26.91
C VAL A 717 26.43 2.13 26.42
N ALA A 718 25.37 1.61 25.83
CA ALA A 718 24.23 2.40 25.39
C ALA A 718 22.98 2.01 26.19
N LEU A 719 22.24 3.02 26.62
CA LEU A 719 20.91 2.90 27.21
C LEU A 719 19.90 3.50 26.23
N LYS A 720 18.83 2.79 25.95
CA LYS A 720 17.72 3.25 25.13
C LYS A 720 16.41 3.02 25.87
N TYR A 721 15.61 4.05 25.99
CA TYR A 721 14.26 3.99 26.54
C TYR A 721 13.27 4.45 25.50
N ILE A 722 12.20 3.68 25.31
CA ILE A 722 11.09 4.02 24.42
C ILE A 722 9.81 3.91 25.25
N TYR A 723 9.07 4.99 25.34
CA TYR A 723 7.68 5.00 25.75
C TYR A 723 6.82 5.20 24.52
N GLN A 724 5.80 4.35 24.33
CA GLN A 724 4.86 4.51 23.24
C GLN A 724 3.45 4.19 23.72
N HIS A 725 2.55 5.12 23.48
CA HIS A 725 1.13 5.01 23.79
C HIS A 725 0.32 5.27 22.52
N LEU A 726 -0.49 4.29 22.13
CA LEU A 726 -1.48 4.41 21.06
C LEU A 726 -2.87 4.29 21.68
N ASN A 727 -3.70 5.31 21.47
CA ASN A 727 -5.13 5.27 21.77
C ASN A 727 -5.89 5.27 20.45
N SER A 728 -6.53 4.14 20.13
CA SER A 728 -7.31 3.95 18.91
C SER A 728 -8.77 3.74 19.29
N ASN A 729 -9.66 4.54 18.71
CA ASN A 729 -11.10 4.41 18.83
C ASN A 729 -11.70 4.32 17.42
N ASP A 730 -12.26 3.15 17.10
CA ASP A 730 -12.87 2.88 15.81
C ASP A 730 -14.16 2.07 16.03
N TYR A 731 -15.29 2.70 15.79
CA TYR A 731 -16.61 2.11 16.01
C TYR A 731 -16.91 0.90 15.11
N TYR A 732 -16.18 0.72 14.00
CA TYR A 732 -16.34 -0.48 13.17
C TYR A 732 -16.01 -1.77 13.92
N PHE A 733 -15.15 -1.72 14.94
CA PHE A 733 -14.86 -2.88 15.78
C PHE A 733 -16.07 -3.32 16.64
N ASN A 734 -17.06 -2.45 16.83
CA ASN A 734 -18.32 -2.85 17.50
C ASN A 734 -19.04 -3.94 16.72
N GLY A 735 -18.93 -3.96 15.38
CA GLY A 735 -19.54 -4.98 14.54
C GLY A 735 -19.01 -6.40 14.77
N TYR A 736 -17.86 -6.56 15.44
CA TYR A 736 -17.29 -7.86 15.79
C TYR A 736 -17.74 -8.39 17.14
N GLN A 737 -18.52 -7.60 17.88
CA GLN A 737 -18.98 -7.95 19.25
C GLN A 737 -20.25 -8.79 19.19
N TYR A 738 -20.40 -9.67 20.20
CA TYR A 738 -21.63 -10.41 20.38
C TYR A 738 -22.83 -9.47 20.56
N GLY A 739 -23.94 -9.80 19.90
CA GLY A 739 -25.18 -9.03 19.99
C GLY A 739 -25.23 -7.75 19.17
N TYR A 740 -24.17 -7.44 18.41
CA TYR A 740 -24.13 -6.28 17.52
C TYR A 740 -24.66 -6.64 16.12
N THR A 741 -25.10 -5.63 15.37
CA THR A 741 -25.53 -5.82 13.97
C THR A 741 -24.35 -5.63 13.00
N PRO A 742 -24.28 -6.39 11.90
CA PRO A 742 -25.27 -7.33 11.38
C PRO A 742 -25.34 -8.64 12.19
N THR A 743 -26.55 -9.13 12.43
CA THR A 743 -26.80 -10.36 13.22
C THR A 743 -26.37 -11.64 12.49
N THR A 744 -25.95 -11.54 11.25
CA THR A 744 -25.51 -12.65 10.39
C THR A 744 -24.00 -12.87 10.40
N MET A 745 -23.23 -12.04 11.10
CA MET A 745 -21.80 -12.22 11.26
C MET A 745 -21.46 -12.85 12.60
N LEU A 746 -20.73 -13.97 12.58
CA LEU A 746 -20.27 -14.61 13.82
C LEU A 746 -19.30 -13.69 14.56
N PRO A 747 -19.52 -13.40 15.88
CA PRO A 747 -18.67 -12.46 16.60
C PRO A 747 -17.23 -12.98 16.66
N SER A 748 -16.26 -12.10 16.47
CA SER A 748 -14.83 -12.40 16.55
C SER A 748 -14.10 -11.62 17.63
N ASN A 749 -14.82 -10.75 18.35
CA ASN A 749 -14.34 -9.94 19.47
C ASN A 749 -13.06 -9.13 19.20
N GLN A 750 -12.75 -8.86 17.95
CA GLN A 750 -11.61 -8.02 17.59
C GLN A 750 -11.77 -6.63 18.19
N GLN A 751 -10.66 -6.08 18.68
CA GLN A 751 -10.59 -4.76 19.31
C GLN A 751 -9.65 -3.83 18.52
N PRO A 752 -9.84 -2.50 18.62
CA PRO A 752 -8.85 -1.54 18.16
C PRO A 752 -7.51 -1.79 18.86
N GLY A 753 -6.41 -1.69 18.15
CA GLY A 753 -5.07 -2.00 18.65
C GLY A 753 -4.49 -0.91 19.57
N SER A 754 -5.19 -0.53 20.66
CA SER A 754 -4.66 0.41 21.65
C SER A 754 -3.62 -0.26 22.55
N TYR A 755 -2.56 0.48 22.92
CA TYR A 755 -1.54 -0.04 23.84
C TYR A 755 -0.80 1.08 24.58
N ASN A 756 -0.12 0.68 25.66
CA ASN A 756 0.79 1.52 26.43
C ASN A 756 2.02 0.69 26.80
N VAL A 757 3.15 0.98 26.18
CA VAL A 757 4.37 0.16 26.28
C VAL A 757 5.57 1.00 26.65
N ASN A 758 6.37 0.47 27.56
CA ASN A 758 7.71 0.95 27.89
C ASN A 758 8.72 -0.12 27.45
N THR A 759 9.72 0.25 26.69
CA THR A 759 10.82 -0.61 26.31
C THR A 759 12.13 0.00 26.80
N VAL A 760 12.92 -0.80 27.49
CA VAL A 760 14.28 -0.42 27.96
C VAL A 760 15.27 -1.38 27.36
N ALA A 761 16.32 -0.87 26.71
CA ALA A 761 17.42 -1.68 26.21
C ALA A 761 18.74 -1.14 26.80
N VAL A 762 19.57 -2.05 27.30
CA VAL A 762 20.94 -1.75 27.71
C VAL A 762 21.86 -2.61 26.87
N THR A 763 22.68 -1.99 26.05
CA THR A 763 23.57 -2.71 25.15
C THR A 763 25.04 -2.36 25.41
N TYR A 764 25.89 -3.36 25.27
CA TYR A 764 27.32 -3.19 25.24
C TYR A 764 27.79 -3.31 23.79
N VAL A 765 28.50 -2.28 23.34
CA VAL A 765 29.07 -2.24 21.99
C VAL A 765 30.59 -2.29 22.08
N TYR A 766 31.17 -3.28 21.43
CA TYR A 766 32.61 -3.46 21.34
C TYR A 766 33.08 -3.24 19.89
N ASN A 767 33.96 -2.28 19.69
CA ASN A 767 34.59 -1.98 18.41
C ASN A 767 36.01 -2.56 18.38
N PHE A 768 36.41 -3.26 17.33
CA PHE A 768 37.68 -3.98 17.23
C PHE A 768 38.29 -3.94 15.84
#